data_362167dbcbd2aa5dbac87014a643c6b7
#
_entry.id   362167dbcbd2aa5dbac87014a643c6b7
#
_cell.length_a   1.000
_cell.length_b   1.000
_cell.length_c   1.000
_cell.angle_alpha   90.00
_cell.angle_beta   90.00
_cell.angle_gamma   90.00
#
_symmetry.space_group_name_H-M   'P 1'
#
loop_
_entity.id
_entity.type
_entity.pdbx_description
1 polymer ?
#
loop_
_entity_poly.entity_id
_entity_poly.type
_entity_poly.pdbx_seq_one_letter_code
_entity_poly.pdbx_strand_id
1 'polypeptide(L)'
;MNRTLSPRRQGSIDFLETFGVVNENGIEIPPMPPVHPPLTFDYVLVAKISEDKNNHIFRKQTAFIEKLKKKKLKVYKLGDDDDKVFYCIRAPHNIFETYRYLLKVSDACNWSCEQQGTIPQSTRIRIVDFILNHTYIESDGVSEYLPDLMKKNVFETHFCLHEKREQKELKQSWARWSACFKGQPITNVRNYLGEKVALYFLWLGWYTFLLIPASLIGVVVFLYGLAFYNSSPLIKEVCQSNVIMCPLCDKTCRVWELSDTCMYAKVSLLFDNEGTVAFAMFMAVWATVFLEFWKRHRSSYVCAWKVFDWCEEEEELILEIVNNAQCEPKMDRHSYLRSTIVLVLVTLMLLVIIGLTHVLVVCRVIATVLLAENSSWNVITENSQTVAVMLGAVLHYITITVMTRVNCTVAMKLSEIENKHSHAAIERSFTVKMFTFQFFTMFSSLIYTAFFLGRINGHPGGYVRISGIWRLEECHPSGCLTDLFIQMSVIMVLKQTFNNIFEYSGPWFNRWLKRKKTQKFRRRCFKCYKKECMYAKEGSELCENCKLEEIHRNYSLIKTDRFSLFNEFLEMVIQFSFTTIFVAAFPLAPLLALLNNIIEIRLDAIKMVSLERRLVPTKVSDIGVWTDVLEVIGVLAVIANGLVIGISSDFIPRLVYQYFYGPCASGSATGIDCMAGYINNTLSIANISDERVRDDFRSVQMVTYSGINVTHCR
;
A
#
# COMPACT_ATOMS: atom_id res chain seq x y z
N MET A 1 -4.16 7.92 -53.10
CA MET A 1 -4.97 8.99 -52.50
C MET A 1 -4.23 9.47 -51.24
N ASN A 2 -3.44 10.52 -51.43
CA ASN A 2 -2.63 11.15 -50.42
C ASN A 2 -3.53 12.02 -49.52
N ARG A 3 -3.47 11.82 -48.21
CA ARG A 3 -3.87 12.83 -47.21
C ARG A 3 -2.72 13.06 -46.25
N THR A 4 -1.98 14.11 -46.51
CA THR A 4 -1.01 14.74 -45.64
C THR A 4 -1.70 15.29 -44.40
N LEU A 5 -1.34 14.82 -43.21
CA LEU A 5 -1.69 15.42 -41.91
C LEU A 5 -0.62 16.44 -41.55
N SER A 6 -1.00 17.69 -41.45
CA SER A 6 -0.17 18.80 -41.00
C SER A 6 0.13 18.69 -39.51
N PRO A 7 1.35 19.05 -39.05
CA PRO A 7 1.65 19.08 -37.62
C PRO A 7 1.04 20.34 -37.00
N ARG A 8 0.20 20.16 -36.00
CA ARG A 8 -0.36 21.21 -35.16
C ARG A 8 0.73 21.87 -34.31
N ARG A 9 0.80 23.18 -34.40
CA ARG A 9 1.65 24.12 -33.69
C ARG A 9 1.61 23.86 -32.16
N GLN A 10 2.74 23.46 -31.61
CA GLN A 10 3.06 23.51 -30.19
C GLN A 10 4.52 23.98 -30.05
N GLY A 11 4.80 25.15 -30.59
CA GLY A 11 6.12 25.75 -30.58
C GLY A 11 6.03 27.26 -30.78
N SER A 12 5.25 27.94 -29.97
CA SER A 12 5.06 29.38 -30.15
C SER A 12 4.95 30.18 -28.83
N ILE A 13 5.46 29.67 -27.71
CA ILE A 13 5.49 30.44 -26.45
C ILE A 13 6.92 30.72 -25.97
N ASP A 14 7.92 29.95 -26.37
CA ASP A 14 9.32 30.17 -25.96
C ASP A 14 10.12 31.14 -26.82
N PHE A 15 9.51 31.75 -27.86
CA PHE A 15 10.21 32.65 -28.77
C PHE A 15 10.01 34.13 -28.44
N LEU A 16 9.19 34.48 -27.43
CA LEU A 16 8.87 35.86 -27.09
C LEU A 16 9.66 36.42 -25.89
N GLU A 17 10.52 35.63 -25.25
CA GLU A 17 11.36 36.16 -24.14
C GLU A 17 12.74 36.69 -24.56
N THR A 18 13.09 36.63 -25.85
CA THR A 18 14.43 37.03 -26.33
C THR A 18 14.46 38.35 -27.09
N PHE A 19 13.32 38.98 -27.32
CA PHE A 19 13.30 40.33 -27.93
C PHE A 19 12.81 41.36 -26.90
N GLY A 20 13.66 42.38 -26.66
CA GLY A 20 13.33 43.52 -25.80
C GLY A 20 11.96 44.09 -26.18
N VAL A 21 11.09 44.19 -25.19
CA VAL A 21 9.77 44.78 -25.35
C VAL A 21 9.98 46.27 -25.57
N VAL A 22 9.82 46.70 -26.79
CA VAL A 22 9.72 48.12 -27.14
C VAL A 22 8.28 48.54 -26.85
N ASN A 23 8.07 49.55 -26.00
CA ASN A 23 6.72 50.08 -25.78
C ASN A 23 6.28 50.93 -26.96
N GLU A 24 5.00 51.22 -27.08
CA GLU A 24 4.37 51.97 -28.19
C GLU A 24 5.00 53.39 -28.47
N ASN A 25 5.96 53.80 -27.65
CA ASN A 25 6.66 55.08 -27.77
C ASN A 25 8.14 54.95 -28.17
N GLY A 26 8.61 53.80 -28.63
CA GLY A 26 9.95 53.60 -29.18
C GLY A 26 11.11 53.74 -28.20
N ILE A 27 10.87 53.67 -26.90
CA ILE A 27 11.92 53.75 -25.86
C ILE A 27 12.37 52.31 -25.53
N GLU A 28 13.64 52.01 -25.83
CA GLU A 28 14.29 50.78 -25.36
C GLU A 28 14.27 50.74 -23.83
N ILE A 29 13.55 49.76 -23.27
CA ILE A 29 13.61 49.47 -21.83
C ILE A 29 14.96 48.81 -21.59
N PRO A 30 15.84 49.39 -20.75
CA PRO A 30 17.12 48.75 -20.46
C PRO A 30 16.86 47.34 -19.88
N PRO A 31 17.68 46.35 -20.25
CA PRO A 31 17.50 45.00 -19.77
C PRO A 31 17.49 45.03 -18.23
N MET A 32 16.42 44.53 -17.62
CA MET A 32 16.33 44.43 -16.16
C MET A 32 17.58 43.69 -15.67
N PRO A 33 18.26 44.22 -14.63
CA PRO A 33 19.41 43.53 -14.06
C PRO A 33 18.99 42.10 -13.68
N PRO A 34 19.87 41.10 -13.88
CA PRO A 34 19.53 39.70 -13.63
C PRO A 34 18.97 39.59 -12.22
N VAL A 35 17.71 39.21 -12.11
CA VAL A 35 17.03 39.00 -10.83
C VAL A 35 17.72 37.80 -10.19
N HIS A 36 18.61 38.10 -9.22
CA HIS A 36 19.23 37.01 -8.46
C HIS A 36 18.10 36.19 -7.78
N PRO A 37 17.96 34.89 -8.07
CA PRO A 37 16.92 34.11 -7.44
C PRO A 37 17.08 34.21 -5.91
N PRO A 38 15.97 34.26 -5.16
CA PRO A 38 16.01 34.36 -3.71
C PRO A 38 16.88 33.26 -3.12
N LEU A 39 17.61 33.57 -2.05
CA LEU A 39 18.57 32.65 -1.41
C LEU A 39 17.82 31.41 -0.89
N THR A 40 17.76 30.35 -1.69
CA THR A 40 17.15 29.07 -1.32
C THR A 40 18.24 28.16 -0.76
N PHE A 41 17.95 27.49 0.36
CA PHE A 41 18.84 26.47 0.92
C PHE A 41 18.47 25.09 0.33
N ASP A 42 19.49 24.31 0.03
CA ASP A 42 19.27 22.95 -0.52
C ASP A 42 18.92 21.96 0.61
N TYR A 43 19.57 22.13 1.79
CA TYR A 43 19.43 21.20 2.91
C TYR A 43 19.56 21.89 4.28
N VAL A 44 18.98 21.28 5.32
CA VAL A 44 19.07 21.76 6.70
C VAL A 44 19.42 20.62 7.64
N LEU A 45 20.46 20.83 8.46
CA LEU A 45 20.80 19.97 9.60
C LEU A 45 20.36 20.64 10.89
N VAL A 46 19.78 19.90 11.82
CA VAL A 46 19.32 20.41 13.11
C VAL A 46 20.14 19.78 14.23
N ALA A 47 20.68 20.63 15.09
CA ALA A 47 21.42 20.22 16.27
C ALA A 47 20.91 20.92 17.53
N LYS A 48 21.08 20.29 18.70
CA LYS A 48 20.85 20.95 19.98
C LYS A 48 22.03 21.85 20.33
N ILE A 49 21.77 23.00 20.92
CA ILE A 49 22.81 23.88 21.46
C ILE A 49 23.36 23.21 22.71
N SER A 50 24.67 23.03 22.76
CA SER A 50 25.38 22.71 24.01
C SER A 50 26.07 23.98 24.50
N GLU A 51 25.78 24.39 25.72
CA GLU A 51 26.41 25.58 26.33
C GLU A 51 27.92 25.35 26.59
N ASP A 52 28.30 24.11 26.84
CA ASP A 52 29.69 23.73 27.06
C ASP A 52 30.44 23.50 25.74
N LYS A 53 31.33 24.41 25.38
CA LYS A 53 32.24 24.27 24.23
C LYS A 53 33.18 23.07 24.33
N ASN A 54 33.37 22.52 25.51
CA ASN A 54 34.16 21.30 25.76
C ASN A 54 33.39 20.01 25.59
N ASN A 55 32.09 20.09 25.36
CA ASN A 55 31.25 18.90 25.16
C ASN A 55 31.65 18.15 23.90
N HIS A 56 31.87 16.86 24.00
CA HIS A 56 32.23 15.95 22.91
C HIS A 56 31.27 16.07 21.71
N ILE A 57 29.96 16.29 21.98
CA ILE A 57 28.93 16.50 20.95
C ILE A 57 29.21 17.76 20.15
N PHE A 58 29.53 18.88 20.81
CA PHE A 58 29.83 20.14 20.14
C PHE A 58 31.09 20.04 19.27
N ARG A 59 32.12 19.35 19.75
CA ARG A 59 33.37 19.10 18.95
C ARG A 59 33.06 18.31 17.68
N LYS A 60 32.23 17.25 17.77
CA LYS A 60 31.81 16.46 16.61
C LYS A 60 30.93 17.29 15.62
N GLN A 61 30.00 18.10 16.14
CA GLN A 61 29.24 19.02 15.29
C GLN A 61 30.15 19.98 14.52
N THR A 62 31.10 20.62 15.22
CA THR A 62 32.04 21.57 14.61
C THR A 62 32.92 20.91 13.57
N ALA A 63 33.49 19.73 13.89
CA ALA A 63 34.33 18.97 12.98
C ALA A 63 33.59 18.57 11.71
N PHE A 64 32.31 18.12 11.84
CA PHE A 64 31.49 17.76 10.68
C PHE A 64 31.19 18.97 9.79
N ILE A 65 30.80 20.11 10.38
CA ILE A 65 30.53 21.36 9.66
C ILE A 65 31.81 21.87 8.96
N GLU A 66 32.99 21.81 9.61
CA GLU A 66 34.27 22.17 8.99
C GLU A 66 34.61 21.28 7.80
N LYS A 67 34.34 19.95 7.93
CA LYS A 67 34.56 19.01 6.82
C LYS A 67 33.65 19.35 5.63
N LEU A 68 32.38 19.75 5.87
CA LEU A 68 31.46 20.21 4.81
C LEU A 68 31.97 21.49 4.15
N LYS A 69 32.46 22.45 4.92
CA LYS A 69 33.07 23.68 4.38
C LYS A 69 34.35 23.38 3.56
N LYS A 70 35.16 22.41 3.97
CA LYS A 70 36.35 21.93 3.18
C LYS A 70 35.90 21.34 1.84
N LYS A 71 34.73 20.69 1.79
CA LYS A 71 34.10 20.23 0.53
C LYS A 71 33.43 21.34 -0.25
N LYS A 72 33.72 22.62 0.03
CA LYS A 72 33.20 23.83 -0.65
C LYS A 72 31.69 24.07 -0.50
N LEU A 73 31.00 23.42 0.43
CA LEU A 73 29.61 23.71 0.74
C LEU A 73 29.51 25.00 1.58
N LYS A 74 28.54 25.87 1.25
CA LYS A 74 28.24 27.05 2.06
C LYS A 74 27.28 26.65 3.18
N VAL A 75 27.71 26.83 4.44
CA VAL A 75 26.92 26.50 5.62
C VAL A 75 26.62 27.79 6.40
N TYR A 76 25.35 28.09 6.57
CA TYR A 76 24.86 29.23 7.34
C TYR A 76 24.29 28.72 8.66
N LYS A 77 24.68 29.37 9.76
CA LYS A 77 24.19 29.03 11.10
C LYS A 77 23.07 29.99 11.47
N LEU A 78 21.87 29.44 11.73
CA LEU A 78 20.74 30.18 12.27
C LEU A 78 20.41 29.60 13.65
N GLY A 79 20.39 30.45 14.67
CA GLY A 79 20.01 30.06 16.05
C GLY A 79 18.52 30.21 16.31
N ASP A 80 17.98 29.41 17.22
CA ASP A 80 16.64 29.53 17.75
C ASP A 80 16.68 29.74 19.27
N ASP A 81 15.68 30.39 19.85
CA ASP A 81 15.53 30.54 21.30
C ASP A 81 15.17 29.21 22.04
N ASP A 82 14.81 28.16 21.31
CA ASP A 82 14.41 26.84 21.84
C ASP A 82 15.63 25.87 21.92
N ASP A 83 16.84 26.30 22.23
CA ASP A 83 18.09 25.52 22.36
C ASP A 83 18.49 24.72 21.11
N LYS A 84 18.05 25.14 19.93
CA LYS A 84 18.34 24.49 18.66
C LYS A 84 19.11 25.38 17.72
N VAL A 85 20.00 24.76 16.95
CA VAL A 85 20.74 25.39 15.85
C VAL A 85 20.37 24.72 14.54
N PHE A 86 20.06 25.56 13.56
CA PHE A 86 19.80 25.14 12.18
C PHE A 86 21.03 25.48 11.31
N TYR A 87 21.70 24.44 10.80
CA TYR A 87 22.76 24.59 9.82
C TYR A 87 22.15 24.47 8.42
N CYS A 88 21.99 25.61 7.76
CA CYS A 88 21.43 25.70 6.41
C CYS A 88 22.52 25.56 5.38
N ILE A 89 22.41 24.58 4.51
CA ILE A 89 23.43 24.20 3.54
C ILE A 89 22.97 24.61 2.15
N ARG A 90 23.88 25.26 1.42
CA ARG A 90 23.72 25.60 0.01
C ARG A 90 24.94 25.16 -0.77
N ALA A 91 24.73 24.43 -1.84
CA ALA A 91 25.78 24.07 -2.77
C ALA A 91 26.01 25.19 -3.79
N PRO A 92 27.20 25.78 -3.91
CA PRO A 92 27.54 26.72 -4.97
C PRO A 92 27.65 25.96 -6.31
N HIS A 93 27.52 26.68 -7.42
CA HIS A 93 27.50 26.09 -8.77
C HIS A 93 28.76 25.26 -9.07
N ASN A 94 29.91 25.70 -8.59
CA ASN A 94 31.19 25.03 -8.83
C ASN A 94 31.27 23.59 -8.33
N ILE A 95 30.46 23.21 -7.31
CA ILE A 95 30.39 21.80 -6.84
C ILE A 95 29.83 20.91 -7.92
N PHE A 96 28.81 21.36 -8.64
CA PHE A 96 28.12 20.56 -9.64
C PHE A 96 28.98 20.28 -10.88
N GLU A 97 30.04 21.06 -11.12
CA GLU A 97 31.00 20.74 -12.17
C GLU A 97 31.75 19.43 -11.88
N THR A 98 32.04 19.16 -10.61
CA THR A 98 32.65 17.90 -10.19
C THR A 98 31.75 16.71 -10.48
N TYR A 99 30.42 16.92 -10.41
CA TYR A 99 29.39 15.91 -10.71
C TYR A 99 28.83 16.03 -12.14
N ARG A 100 29.51 16.81 -13.00
CA ARG A 100 29.08 17.10 -14.38
C ARG A 100 28.88 15.82 -15.19
N TYR A 101 29.67 14.79 -14.93
CA TYR A 101 29.54 13.50 -15.61
C TYR A 101 28.16 12.86 -15.33
N LEU A 102 27.73 12.82 -14.07
CA LEU A 102 26.40 12.31 -13.70
C LEU A 102 25.26 13.14 -14.27
N LEU A 103 25.43 14.45 -14.30
CA LEU A 103 24.47 15.36 -14.93
C LEU A 103 24.37 15.11 -16.43
N LYS A 104 25.50 14.86 -17.12
CA LYS A 104 25.54 14.57 -18.55
C LYS A 104 25.00 13.22 -18.93
N VAL A 105 25.27 12.17 -18.18
CA VAL A 105 24.73 10.82 -18.44
C VAL A 105 23.20 10.85 -18.34
N SER A 106 22.65 11.67 -17.45
CA SER A 106 21.19 11.85 -17.35
C SER A 106 20.59 12.65 -18.49
N ASP A 107 21.37 13.55 -19.14
CA ASP A 107 20.94 14.44 -20.22
C ASP A 107 21.69 14.18 -21.53
N ALA A 108 22.18 12.99 -21.77
CA ALA A 108 23.06 12.61 -22.89
C ALA A 108 22.54 13.02 -24.30
N CYS A 109 21.24 13.28 -24.44
CA CYS A 109 20.65 13.73 -25.70
C CYS A 109 20.53 15.25 -25.84
N ASN A 110 20.82 16.06 -24.82
CA ASN A 110 20.68 17.53 -24.87
C ASN A 110 22.01 18.26 -25.05
N TRP A 111 22.98 17.66 -25.66
CA TRP A 111 24.34 18.22 -25.86
C TRP A 111 24.40 19.43 -26.80
N SER A 112 23.34 19.79 -27.48
CA SER A 112 23.29 20.90 -28.42
C SER A 112 22.89 22.27 -27.80
N CYS A 113 22.64 22.32 -26.51
CA CYS A 113 22.26 23.58 -25.86
C CYS A 113 23.34 24.01 -24.85
N GLU A 114 24.29 24.81 -25.31
CA GLU A 114 25.20 25.64 -24.50
C GLU A 114 24.46 26.76 -23.73
N GLN A 115 23.20 26.59 -23.46
CA GLN A 115 22.51 27.48 -22.54
C GLN A 115 22.90 27.10 -21.11
N GLN A 116 23.42 28.06 -20.37
CA GLN A 116 23.66 28.09 -18.93
C GLN A 116 22.34 27.82 -18.18
N GLY A 117 21.75 26.65 -18.39
CA GLY A 117 20.53 26.20 -17.73
C GLY A 117 20.79 26.03 -16.24
N THR A 118 19.96 26.63 -15.41
CA THR A 118 19.97 26.42 -13.95
C THR A 118 19.72 24.96 -13.65
N ILE A 119 20.61 24.33 -12.88
CA ILE A 119 20.50 22.91 -12.48
C ILE A 119 19.19 22.74 -11.73
N PRO A 120 18.32 21.73 -12.10
CA PRO A 120 17.08 21.46 -11.42
C PRO A 120 17.27 21.27 -9.92
N GLN A 121 16.36 21.80 -9.11
CA GLN A 121 16.49 21.73 -7.64
C GLN A 121 16.45 20.28 -7.14
N SER A 122 15.68 19.39 -7.79
CA SER A 122 15.67 17.95 -7.50
C SER A 122 17.07 17.34 -7.59
N THR A 123 17.81 17.64 -8.66
CA THR A 123 19.17 17.15 -8.85
C THR A 123 20.15 17.76 -7.84
N ARG A 124 19.99 19.05 -7.51
CA ARG A 124 20.79 19.73 -6.49
C ARG A 124 20.63 19.07 -5.12
N ILE A 125 19.41 18.81 -4.70
CA ILE A 125 19.08 18.15 -3.42
C ILE A 125 19.69 16.75 -3.37
N ARG A 126 19.55 15.97 -4.45
CA ARG A 126 20.09 14.60 -4.54
C ARG A 126 21.60 14.56 -4.35
N ILE A 127 22.34 15.43 -5.05
CA ILE A 127 23.80 15.50 -4.93
C ILE A 127 24.23 15.98 -3.54
N VAL A 128 23.54 16.97 -2.98
CA VAL A 128 23.85 17.47 -1.62
C VAL A 128 23.56 16.40 -0.57
N ASP A 129 22.45 15.67 -0.68
CA ASP A 129 22.12 14.55 0.21
C ASP A 129 23.20 13.48 0.18
N PHE A 130 23.67 13.13 -1.02
CA PHE A 130 24.76 12.17 -1.16
C PHE A 130 26.04 12.66 -0.47
N ILE A 131 26.47 13.91 -0.71
CA ILE A 131 27.65 14.49 -0.07
C ILE A 131 27.53 14.47 1.46
N LEU A 132 26.37 14.78 2.00
CA LEU A 132 26.11 14.79 3.45
C LEU A 132 26.23 13.39 4.05
N ASN A 133 25.59 12.40 3.44
CA ASN A 133 25.57 11.03 3.94
C ASN A 133 26.92 10.33 3.83
N HIS A 134 27.77 10.71 2.84
CA HIS A 134 29.11 10.13 2.62
C HIS A 134 30.25 11.03 3.15
N THR A 135 29.93 12.05 3.94
CA THR A 135 30.93 12.80 4.68
C THR A 135 31.13 12.17 6.05
N TYR A 136 32.38 11.83 6.39
CA TYR A 136 32.74 11.23 7.66
C TYR A 136 33.68 12.12 8.46
N ILE A 137 33.68 11.97 9.76
CA ILE A 137 34.64 12.50 10.70
C ILE A 137 35.38 11.35 11.35
N GLU A 138 36.64 11.55 11.63
CA GLU A 138 37.43 10.59 12.39
C GLU A 138 37.36 10.98 13.87
N SER A 139 36.83 10.09 14.69
CA SER A 139 36.77 10.23 16.13
C SER A 139 37.27 8.93 16.76
N ASP A 140 38.29 9.00 17.59
CA ASP A 140 38.83 7.85 18.31
C ASP A 140 39.28 6.68 17.39
N GLY A 141 39.79 6.99 16.19
CA GLY A 141 40.24 6.00 15.20
C GLY A 141 39.09 5.30 14.43
N VAL A 142 37.85 5.75 14.59
CA VAL A 142 36.68 5.25 13.87
C VAL A 142 36.12 6.34 12.96
N SER A 143 35.79 5.98 11.71
CA SER A 143 35.13 6.86 10.77
C SER A 143 33.61 6.88 11.08
N GLU A 144 33.09 8.03 11.50
CA GLU A 144 31.67 8.23 11.79
C GLU A 144 30.99 9.04 10.66
N TYR A 145 29.97 8.46 10.05
CA TYR A 145 29.15 9.09 9.01
C TYR A 145 27.93 9.81 9.62
N LEU A 146 27.25 10.63 8.82
CA LEU A 146 26.05 11.35 9.27
C LEU A 146 24.99 10.45 9.93
N PRO A 147 24.63 9.26 9.40
CA PRO A 147 23.72 8.36 10.08
C PRO A 147 24.18 7.91 11.48
N ASP A 148 25.46 7.71 11.67
CA ASP A 148 26.02 7.32 12.97
C ASP A 148 26.02 8.48 13.97
N LEU A 149 26.31 9.70 13.48
CA LEU A 149 26.20 10.92 14.27
C LEU A 149 24.75 11.20 14.71
N MET A 150 23.78 10.85 13.87
CA MET A 150 22.36 10.94 14.24
C MET A 150 21.96 9.89 15.28
N LYS A 151 22.42 8.65 15.17
CA LYS A 151 22.19 7.60 16.20
C LYS A 151 22.79 8.02 17.57
N LYS A 152 23.92 8.75 17.56
CA LYS A 152 24.57 9.30 18.77
C LYS A 152 23.99 10.64 19.22
N ASN A 153 22.88 11.11 18.64
CA ASN A 153 22.24 12.40 18.93
C ASN A 153 23.14 13.63 18.79
N VAL A 154 24.19 13.56 17.98
CA VAL A 154 25.03 14.72 17.61
C VAL A 154 24.22 15.70 16.77
N PHE A 155 23.43 15.17 15.80
CA PHE A 155 22.40 15.89 15.09
C PHE A 155 21.03 15.25 15.36
N GLU A 156 19.99 16.07 15.48
CA GLU A 156 18.63 15.60 15.75
C GLU A 156 17.94 15.07 14.48
N THR A 157 18.10 15.79 13.38
CA THR A 157 17.46 15.47 12.10
C THR A 157 18.10 16.26 10.95
N HIS A 158 17.91 15.78 9.74
CA HIS A 158 18.24 16.49 8.52
C HIS A 158 17.04 16.45 7.56
N PHE A 159 16.90 17.43 6.68
CA PHE A 159 15.82 17.48 5.70
C PHE A 159 16.07 18.53 4.61
N CYS A 160 15.44 18.33 3.44
CA CYS A 160 15.38 19.34 2.39
C CYS A 160 14.12 20.22 2.53
N LEU A 161 14.20 21.45 2.05
CA LEU A 161 13.12 22.41 2.17
C LEU A 161 12.12 22.29 1.02
N HIS A 162 10.84 22.53 1.33
CA HIS A 162 9.82 22.73 0.32
C HIS A 162 9.98 24.09 -0.34
N GLU A 163 10.01 24.15 -1.66
CA GLU A 163 10.00 25.40 -2.41
C GLU A 163 8.58 25.99 -2.46
N LYS A 164 8.46 27.25 -2.06
CA LYS A 164 7.14 27.90 -1.90
C LYS A 164 6.35 28.00 -3.19
N ARG A 165 7.01 28.31 -4.30
CA ARG A 165 6.35 28.52 -5.60
C ARG A 165 5.78 27.22 -6.13
N GLU A 166 6.62 26.23 -6.35
CA GLU A 166 6.25 24.91 -6.89
C GLU A 166 5.28 24.17 -5.94
N GLN A 167 5.53 24.25 -4.62
CA GLN A 167 4.63 23.69 -3.63
C GLN A 167 3.22 24.30 -3.71
N LYS A 168 3.13 25.62 -3.93
CA LYS A 168 1.84 26.33 -4.05
C LYS A 168 1.11 25.91 -5.32
N GLU A 169 1.82 25.80 -6.43
CA GLU A 169 1.25 25.35 -7.72
C GLU A 169 0.69 23.91 -7.60
N LEU A 170 1.46 22.99 -7.03
CA LEU A 170 0.99 21.62 -6.80
C LEU A 170 -0.18 21.55 -5.82
N LYS A 171 -0.20 22.39 -4.78
CA LYS A 171 -1.34 22.47 -3.86
C LYS A 171 -2.61 23.00 -4.53
N GLN A 172 -2.48 23.92 -5.46
CA GLN A 172 -3.64 24.54 -6.14
C GLN A 172 -4.16 23.67 -7.28
N SER A 173 -3.29 22.99 -8.01
CA SER A 173 -3.67 22.18 -9.18
C SER A 173 -4.02 20.74 -8.85
N TRP A 174 -3.31 20.12 -7.90
CA TRP A 174 -3.31 18.67 -7.71
C TRP A 174 -3.62 18.21 -6.28
N ALA A 175 -2.86 18.68 -5.27
CA ALA A 175 -2.94 18.20 -3.88
C ALA A 175 -4.12 18.85 -3.12
N ARG A 176 -5.34 18.63 -3.62
CA ARG A 176 -6.60 19.12 -3.03
C ARG A 176 -7.77 18.19 -3.36
N TRP A 177 -8.73 18.09 -2.47
CA TRP A 177 -9.90 17.24 -2.65
C TRP A 177 -10.76 17.60 -3.87
N SER A 178 -10.90 18.87 -4.19
CA SER A 178 -11.67 19.34 -5.36
C SER A 178 -11.06 18.93 -6.72
N ALA A 179 -9.89 18.30 -6.72
CA ALA A 179 -9.22 17.81 -7.93
C ALA A 179 -9.38 16.28 -8.13
N CYS A 180 -10.26 15.58 -7.37
CA CYS A 180 -10.40 14.12 -7.40
C CYS A 180 -10.56 13.54 -8.82
N PHE A 181 -11.30 14.19 -9.68
CA PHE A 181 -11.55 13.73 -11.06
C PHE A 181 -10.65 14.41 -12.11
N LYS A 182 -9.68 15.22 -11.70
CA LYS A 182 -8.74 15.85 -12.63
C LYS A 182 -7.54 14.95 -12.88
N GLY A 183 -7.02 15.00 -14.11
CA GLY A 183 -5.78 14.31 -14.48
C GLY A 183 -4.60 14.71 -13.59
N GLN A 184 -3.64 13.82 -13.44
CA GLN A 184 -2.46 14.04 -12.61
C GLN A 184 -1.36 14.78 -13.40
N PRO A 185 -0.76 15.85 -12.87
CA PRO A 185 0.34 16.58 -13.50
C PRO A 185 1.68 15.86 -13.28
N ILE A 186 1.84 14.66 -13.86
CA ILE A 186 2.98 13.76 -13.62
C ILE A 186 4.33 14.44 -13.86
N THR A 187 4.45 15.29 -14.90
CA THR A 187 5.69 16.02 -15.19
C THR A 187 6.06 17.00 -14.07
N ASN A 188 5.08 17.73 -13.52
CA ASN A 188 5.32 18.67 -12.41
C ASN A 188 5.66 17.92 -11.13
N VAL A 189 5.01 16.78 -10.88
CA VAL A 189 5.33 15.89 -9.75
C VAL A 189 6.76 15.36 -9.85
N ARG A 190 7.17 14.91 -11.04
CA ARG A 190 8.54 14.47 -11.32
C ARG A 190 9.56 15.57 -11.02
N ASN A 191 9.35 16.75 -11.57
CA ASN A 191 10.28 17.86 -11.42
C ASN A 191 10.46 18.28 -9.96
N TYR A 192 9.41 18.14 -9.14
CA TYR A 192 9.41 18.53 -7.75
C TYR A 192 9.82 17.40 -6.79
N LEU A 193 9.24 16.20 -6.91
CA LEU A 193 9.44 15.06 -5.99
C LEU A 193 10.38 13.97 -6.54
N GLY A 194 10.74 14.03 -7.81
CA GLY A 194 11.60 13.04 -8.48
C GLY A 194 10.85 11.95 -9.23
N GLU A 195 11.60 11.13 -9.97
CA GLU A 195 11.08 10.08 -10.86
C GLU A 195 10.40 8.96 -10.08
N LYS A 196 10.92 8.55 -8.92
CA LYS A 196 10.36 7.46 -8.11
C LYS A 196 8.93 7.75 -7.67
N VAL A 197 8.68 8.97 -7.17
CA VAL A 197 7.33 9.41 -6.76
C VAL A 197 6.42 9.59 -7.97
N ALA A 198 6.95 10.14 -9.07
CA ALA A 198 6.17 10.31 -10.30
C ALA A 198 5.72 8.96 -10.89
N LEU A 199 6.59 7.93 -10.87
CA LEU A 199 6.24 6.58 -11.31
C LEU A 199 5.20 5.91 -10.41
N TYR A 200 5.25 6.16 -9.09
CA TYR A 200 4.20 5.71 -8.17
C TYR A 200 2.82 6.26 -8.57
N PHE A 201 2.70 7.59 -8.74
CA PHE A 201 1.44 8.19 -9.12
C PHE A 201 1.01 7.84 -10.55
N LEU A 202 1.96 7.61 -11.46
CA LEU A 202 1.68 7.13 -12.80
C LEU A 202 1.09 5.72 -12.75
N TRP A 203 1.68 4.82 -11.96
CA TRP A 203 1.20 3.46 -11.76
C TRP A 203 -0.17 3.43 -11.09
N LEU A 204 -0.35 4.18 -10.01
CA LEU A 204 -1.63 4.26 -9.29
C LEU A 204 -2.74 4.84 -10.17
N GLY A 205 -2.43 5.86 -10.99
CA GLY A 205 -3.36 6.42 -11.97
C GLY A 205 -3.74 5.41 -13.06
N TRP A 206 -2.78 4.65 -13.56
CA TRP A 206 -2.99 3.58 -14.55
C TRP A 206 -3.85 2.44 -13.97
N TYR A 207 -3.55 2.02 -12.75
CA TYR A 207 -4.32 1.02 -12.02
C TYR A 207 -5.76 1.47 -11.83
N THR A 208 -5.98 2.70 -11.39
CA THR A 208 -7.31 3.29 -11.21
C THR A 208 -8.10 3.33 -12.52
N PHE A 209 -7.46 3.71 -13.63
CA PHE A 209 -8.11 3.76 -14.95
C PHE A 209 -8.56 2.37 -15.42
N LEU A 210 -7.72 1.36 -15.30
CA LEU A 210 -8.07 -0.01 -15.70
C LEU A 210 -9.05 -0.71 -14.74
N LEU A 211 -9.18 -0.24 -13.50
CA LEU A 211 -10.24 -0.71 -12.60
C LEU A 211 -11.64 -0.29 -13.03
N ILE A 212 -11.81 0.76 -13.85
CA ILE A 212 -13.14 1.23 -14.28
C ILE A 212 -13.91 0.13 -15.02
N PRO A 213 -13.39 -0.48 -16.10
CA PRO A 213 -14.12 -1.57 -16.77
C PRO A 213 -14.30 -2.79 -15.87
N ALA A 214 -13.30 -3.13 -15.03
CA ALA A 214 -13.40 -4.25 -14.11
C ALA A 214 -14.50 -4.05 -13.06
N SER A 215 -14.62 -2.85 -12.51
CA SER A 215 -15.68 -2.50 -11.55
C SER A 215 -17.09 -2.49 -12.18
N LEU A 216 -17.19 -2.00 -13.41
CA LEU A 216 -18.46 -2.04 -14.16
C LEU A 216 -18.97 -3.46 -14.36
N ILE A 217 -18.10 -4.38 -14.82
CA ILE A 217 -18.47 -5.79 -15.02
C ILE A 217 -18.80 -6.43 -13.68
N GLY A 218 -18.02 -6.17 -12.62
CA GLY A 218 -18.33 -6.67 -11.26
C GLY A 218 -19.68 -6.22 -10.73
N VAL A 219 -20.06 -4.96 -10.95
CA VAL A 219 -21.39 -4.45 -10.61
C VAL A 219 -22.48 -5.14 -11.43
N VAL A 220 -22.28 -5.37 -12.73
CA VAL A 220 -23.24 -6.10 -13.58
C VAL A 220 -23.46 -7.52 -13.06
N VAL A 221 -22.41 -8.22 -12.68
CA VAL A 221 -22.48 -9.58 -12.10
C VAL A 221 -23.25 -9.57 -10.78
N PHE A 222 -23.01 -8.59 -9.92
CA PHE A 222 -23.74 -8.43 -8.68
C PHE A 222 -25.23 -8.13 -8.91
N LEU A 223 -25.55 -7.24 -9.86
CA LEU A 223 -26.93 -6.92 -10.23
C LEU A 223 -27.65 -8.12 -10.88
N TYR A 224 -26.92 -8.96 -11.62
CA TYR A 224 -27.44 -10.22 -12.14
C TYR A 224 -27.88 -11.13 -10.97
N GLY A 225 -27.02 -11.35 -9.97
CA GLY A 225 -27.38 -12.09 -8.75
C GLY A 225 -28.62 -11.49 -8.05
N LEU A 226 -28.70 -10.15 -7.98
CA LEU A 226 -29.83 -9.45 -7.37
C LEU A 226 -31.12 -9.62 -8.17
N ALA A 227 -31.08 -9.61 -9.49
CA ALA A 227 -32.24 -9.82 -10.34
C ALA A 227 -32.85 -11.22 -10.15
N PHE A 228 -32.03 -12.24 -9.94
CA PHE A 228 -32.48 -13.62 -9.71
C PHE A 228 -32.68 -13.97 -8.23
N TYR A 229 -32.54 -13.01 -7.32
CA TYR A 229 -32.62 -13.18 -5.86
C TYR A 229 -33.86 -13.91 -5.36
N ASN A 230 -35.05 -13.70 -5.98
CA ASN A 230 -36.31 -14.37 -5.60
C ASN A 230 -36.78 -15.41 -6.63
N SER A 231 -36.24 -15.44 -7.83
CA SER A 231 -36.72 -16.27 -8.93
C SER A 231 -35.93 -17.57 -9.12
N SER A 232 -34.74 -17.67 -8.52
CA SER A 232 -33.89 -18.87 -8.63
C SER A 232 -34.61 -20.11 -8.10
N PRO A 233 -34.67 -21.19 -8.88
CA PRO A 233 -35.29 -22.45 -8.47
C PRO A 233 -34.60 -23.07 -7.26
N LEU A 234 -33.29 -22.98 -7.18
CA LEU A 234 -32.48 -23.44 -6.05
C LEU A 234 -32.91 -22.78 -4.74
N ILE A 235 -33.10 -21.45 -4.75
CA ILE A 235 -33.53 -20.71 -3.57
C ILE A 235 -34.94 -21.09 -3.18
N LYS A 236 -35.83 -21.27 -4.14
CA LYS A 236 -37.21 -21.74 -3.86
C LYS A 236 -37.19 -23.12 -3.21
N GLU A 237 -36.32 -24.04 -3.68
CA GLU A 237 -36.18 -25.36 -3.10
C GLU A 237 -35.63 -25.27 -1.65
N VAL A 238 -34.64 -24.43 -1.35
CA VAL A 238 -34.13 -24.22 0.03
C VAL A 238 -35.20 -23.58 0.92
N CYS A 239 -35.85 -22.52 0.46
CA CYS A 239 -36.86 -21.78 1.27
C CYS A 239 -38.14 -22.54 1.54
N GLN A 240 -38.48 -23.54 0.71
CA GLN A 240 -39.66 -24.38 0.86
C GLN A 240 -39.31 -25.79 1.39
N SER A 241 -38.07 -26.03 1.77
CA SER A 241 -37.60 -27.34 2.21
C SER A 241 -38.00 -27.62 3.66
N ASN A 242 -38.55 -28.80 3.92
CA ASN A 242 -38.77 -29.32 5.27
C ASN A 242 -37.68 -30.31 5.69
N VAL A 243 -36.49 -30.23 5.09
CA VAL A 243 -35.33 -31.10 5.41
C VAL A 243 -34.79 -30.70 6.77
N ILE A 244 -34.64 -31.69 7.66
CA ILE A 244 -34.09 -31.51 8.99
C ILE A 244 -32.58 -31.67 8.92
N MET A 245 -31.85 -30.64 9.37
CA MET A 245 -30.41 -30.57 9.40
C MET A 245 -29.86 -30.98 10.75
N CYS A 246 -28.67 -31.59 10.74
CA CYS A 246 -27.98 -32.00 11.97
C CYS A 246 -27.54 -30.78 12.80
N PRO A 247 -27.48 -30.94 14.15
CA PRO A 247 -27.07 -29.84 15.02
C PRO A 247 -25.65 -29.34 14.74
N LEU A 248 -25.48 -28.02 14.77
CA LEU A 248 -24.19 -27.35 14.50
C LEU A 248 -23.23 -27.33 15.69
N CYS A 249 -23.67 -27.72 16.90
CA CYS A 249 -22.82 -27.79 18.09
C CYS A 249 -23.16 -29.01 18.94
N ASP A 250 -22.26 -29.35 19.89
CA ASP A 250 -22.28 -30.61 20.64
C ASP A 250 -23.19 -30.61 21.87
N LYS A 251 -23.71 -29.45 22.36
CA LYS A 251 -24.43 -29.42 23.65
C LYS A 251 -25.78 -28.69 23.62
N THR A 252 -25.82 -27.46 23.16
CA THR A 252 -26.98 -26.56 23.32
C THR A 252 -27.81 -26.38 22.05
N CYS A 253 -27.27 -26.78 20.89
CA CYS A 253 -27.95 -26.65 19.61
C CYS A 253 -29.04 -27.72 19.49
N ARG A 254 -30.08 -27.36 18.73
CA ARG A 254 -31.15 -28.26 18.31
C ARG A 254 -31.00 -28.61 16.85
N VAL A 255 -31.73 -29.60 16.38
CA VAL A 255 -31.95 -29.79 14.95
C VAL A 255 -32.66 -28.54 14.39
N TRP A 256 -32.35 -28.19 13.18
CA TRP A 256 -32.90 -27.01 12.52
C TRP A 256 -33.41 -27.37 11.11
N GLU A 257 -34.27 -26.56 10.57
CA GLU A 257 -34.81 -26.79 9.22
C GLU A 257 -33.98 -26.03 8.18
N LEU A 258 -33.77 -26.65 7.01
CA LEU A 258 -33.00 -26.00 5.93
C LEU A 258 -33.67 -24.69 5.49
N SER A 259 -34.99 -24.57 5.61
CA SER A 259 -35.75 -23.33 5.36
C SER A 259 -35.30 -22.13 6.21
N ASP A 260 -34.73 -22.36 7.41
CA ASP A 260 -34.22 -21.29 8.29
C ASP A 260 -33.04 -20.55 7.64
N THR A 261 -32.34 -21.21 6.70
CA THR A 261 -31.21 -20.59 5.98
C THR A 261 -31.62 -19.85 4.71
N CYS A 262 -32.89 -19.70 4.42
CA CYS A 262 -33.41 -19.07 3.21
C CYS A 262 -32.79 -17.68 2.93
N MET A 263 -32.65 -16.82 3.96
CA MET A 263 -32.05 -15.50 3.81
C MET A 263 -30.56 -15.58 3.47
N TYR A 264 -29.85 -16.51 4.09
CA TYR A 264 -28.44 -16.75 3.82
C TYR A 264 -28.20 -17.30 2.40
N ALA A 265 -29.02 -18.24 1.95
CA ALA A 265 -28.97 -18.78 0.59
C ALA A 265 -29.19 -17.69 -0.47
N LYS A 266 -30.12 -16.75 -0.20
CA LYS A 266 -30.37 -15.59 -1.04
C LYS A 266 -29.14 -14.67 -1.12
N VAL A 267 -28.48 -14.41 0.01
CA VAL A 267 -27.26 -13.60 0.06
C VAL A 267 -26.11 -14.29 -0.66
N SER A 268 -25.97 -15.62 -0.49
CA SER A 268 -24.94 -16.39 -1.18
C SER A 268 -25.03 -16.29 -2.70
N LEU A 269 -26.25 -16.30 -3.25
CA LEU A 269 -26.47 -16.18 -4.70
C LEU A 269 -25.96 -14.85 -5.29
N LEU A 270 -25.91 -13.79 -4.50
CA LEU A 270 -25.36 -12.50 -4.96
C LEU A 270 -23.87 -12.62 -5.31
N PHE A 271 -23.15 -13.55 -4.69
CA PHE A 271 -21.71 -13.72 -4.81
C PHE A 271 -21.32 -15.03 -5.50
N ASP A 272 -22.14 -16.07 -5.43
CA ASP A 272 -21.90 -17.37 -6.06
C ASP A 272 -22.94 -17.66 -7.15
N ASN A 273 -22.79 -17.01 -8.27
CA ASN A 273 -23.61 -17.19 -9.46
C ASN A 273 -22.77 -17.52 -10.69
N GLU A 274 -23.38 -17.92 -11.78
CA GLU A 274 -22.69 -18.27 -13.03
C GLU A 274 -21.85 -17.09 -13.58
N GLY A 275 -22.34 -15.87 -13.39
CA GLY A 275 -21.64 -14.65 -13.80
C GLY A 275 -20.33 -14.43 -13.04
N THR A 276 -20.23 -14.89 -11.80
CA THR A 276 -19.02 -14.75 -10.97
C THR A 276 -17.87 -15.56 -11.52
N VAL A 277 -18.14 -16.76 -12.06
CA VAL A 277 -17.11 -17.59 -12.69
C VAL A 277 -16.58 -16.94 -13.97
N ALA A 278 -17.50 -16.44 -14.83
CA ALA A 278 -17.10 -15.69 -16.03
C ALA A 278 -16.29 -14.44 -15.66
N PHE A 279 -16.69 -13.77 -14.59
CA PHE A 279 -15.95 -12.60 -14.06
C PHE A 279 -14.55 -12.96 -13.53
N ALA A 280 -14.40 -14.08 -12.83
CA ALA A 280 -13.09 -14.53 -12.37
C ALA A 280 -12.15 -14.84 -13.53
N MET A 281 -12.65 -15.49 -14.60
CA MET A 281 -11.88 -15.70 -15.83
C MET A 281 -11.49 -14.37 -16.50
N PHE A 282 -12.43 -13.42 -16.59
CA PHE A 282 -12.14 -12.08 -17.09
C PHE A 282 -11.05 -11.40 -16.27
N MET A 283 -11.10 -11.46 -14.94
CA MET A 283 -10.12 -10.82 -14.06
C MET A 283 -8.73 -11.45 -14.15
N ALA A 284 -8.63 -12.75 -14.41
CA ALA A 284 -7.35 -13.41 -14.67
C ALA A 284 -6.69 -12.88 -15.96
N VAL A 285 -7.48 -12.71 -17.04
CA VAL A 285 -7.02 -12.07 -18.27
C VAL A 285 -6.69 -10.60 -18.03
N TRP A 286 -7.56 -9.88 -17.31
CA TRP A 286 -7.38 -8.48 -16.97
C TRP A 286 -6.05 -8.22 -16.23
N ALA A 287 -5.70 -9.06 -15.25
CA ALA A 287 -4.45 -8.92 -14.50
C ALA A 287 -3.22 -9.02 -15.42
N THR A 288 -3.23 -9.97 -16.38
CA THR A 288 -2.14 -10.11 -17.37
C THR A 288 -2.09 -8.90 -18.31
N VAL A 289 -3.23 -8.49 -18.84
CA VAL A 289 -3.36 -7.31 -19.73
C VAL A 289 -2.90 -6.04 -19.01
N PHE A 290 -3.31 -5.87 -17.74
CA PHE A 290 -2.87 -4.75 -16.91
C PHE A 290 -1.35 -4.65 -16.84
N LEU A 291 -0.65 -5.76 -16.55
CA LEU A 291 0.82 -5.77 -16.41
C LEU A 291 1.53 -5.46 -17.74
N GLU A 292 1.11 -6.07 -18.82
CA GLU A 292 1.74 -5.85 -20.14
C GLU A 292 1.53 -4.43 -20.67
N PHE A 293 0.33 -3.87 -20.49
CA PHE A 293 0.07 -2.48 -20.86
C PHE A 293 0.78 -1.50 -19.91
N TRP A 294 0.92 -1.84 -18.63
CA TRP A 294 1.71 -1.05 -17.69
C TRP A 294 3.16 -0.94 -18.15
N LYS A 295 3.81 -2.04 -18.48
CA LYS A 295 5.19 -2.04 -18.98
C LYS A 295 5.36 -1.10 -20.18
N ARG A 296 4.43 -1.11 -21.13
CA ARG A 296 4.43 -0.22 -22.31
C ARG A 296 4.18 1.24 -21.92
N HIS A 297 3.18 1.48 -21.08
CA HIS A 297 2.84 2.83 -20.63
C HIS A 297 4.00 3.47 -19.87
N ARG A 298 4.61 2.76 -18.95
CA ARG A 298 5.82 3.18 -18.22
C ARG A 298 6.95 3.51 -19.20
N SER A 299 7.26 2.62 -20.14
CA SER A 299 8.35 2.81 -21.09
C SER A 299 8.21 4.10 -21.90
N SER A 300 7.00 4.50 -22.26
CA SER A 300 6.74 5.77 -22.95
C SER A 300 7.19 6.98 -22.11
N TYR A 301 6.85 7.02 -20.82
CA TYR A 301 7.27 8.10 -19.93
C TYR A 301 8.78 8.06 -19.64
N VAL A 302 9.33 6.88 -19.38
CA VAL A 302 10.75 6.69 -19.10
C VAL A 302 11.63 7.13 -20.28
N CYS A 303 11.21 6.83 -21.53
CA CYS A 303 11.86 7.33 -22.74
C CYS A 303 11.73 8.85 -22.86
N ALA A 304 10.53 9.41 -22.62
CA ALA A 304 10.32 10.86 -22.66
C ALA A 304 11.16 11.58 -21.59
N TRP A 305 11.37 10.98 -20.44
CA TRP A 305 12.19 11.51 -19.37
C TRP A 305 13.69 11.21 -19.54
N LYS A 306 14.07 10.42 -20.53
CA LYS A 306 15.45 10.02 -20.84
C LYS A 306 16.16 9.30 -19.69
N VAL A 307 15.43 8.43 -19.00
CA VAL A 307 15.93 7.66 -17.84
C VAL A 307 15.87 6.14 -18.08
N PHE A 308 15.71 5.70 -19.33
CA PHE A 308 15.46 4.28 -19.66
C PHE A 308 16.62 3.35 -19.30
N ASP A 309 17.85 3.86 -19.26
CA ASP A 309 19.09 3.07 -19.01
C ASP A 309 19.70 3.43 -17.64
N TRP A 310 18.90 3.99 -16.74
CA TRP A 310 19.37 4.46 -15.45
C TRP A 310 19.42 3.33 -14.41
N CYS A 311 20.59 3.05 -13.86
CA CYS A 311 20.81 2.12 -12.77
C CYS A 311 21.19 2.86 -11.48
N GLU A 312 20.40 2.69 -10.41
CA GLU A 312 20.65 3.32 -9.11
C GLU A 312 21.97 2.87 -8.49
N GLU A 313 22.32 1.60 -8.63
CA GLU A 313 23.55 1.03 -8.09
C GLU A 313 24.80 1.60 -8.78
N GLU A 314 24.72 1.82 -10.10
CA GLU A 314 25.80 2.46 -10.85
C GLU A 314 25.94 3.94 -10.49
N GLU A 315 24.84 4.67 -10.31
CA GLU A 315 24.88 6.06 -9.84
C GLU A 315 25.55 6.15 -8.48
N GLU A 316 25.19 5.30 -7.54
CA GLU A 316 25.74 5.28 -6.19
C GLU A 316 27.23 5.01 -6.22
N LEU A 317 27.68 4.05 -7.02
CA LEU A 317 29.10 3.73 -7.22
C LEU A 317 29.88 4.91 -7.83
N ILE A 318 29.35 5.53 -8.88
CA ILE A 318 30.02 6.68 -9.53
C ILE A 318 30.09 7.86 -8.57
N LEU A 319 29.06 8.12 -7.78
CA LEU A 319 29.05 9.17 -6.76
C LEU A 319 30.11 8.88 -5.68
N GLU A 320 30.28 7.63 -5.28
CA GLU A 320 31.29 7.24 -4.30
C GLU A 320 32.70 7.49 -4.83
N ILE A 321 32.99 7.09 -6.07
CA ILE A 321 34.29 7.32 -6.73
C ILE A 321 34.58 8.81 -6.89
N VAL A 322 33.58 9.62 -7.31
CA VAL A 322 33.75 11.08 -7.48
C VAL A 322 34.00 11.77 -6.14
N ASN A 323 33.35 11.29 -5.07
CA ASN A 323 33.51 11.87 -3.74
C ASN A 323 34.82 11.48 -3.04
N ASN A 324 35.34 10.32 -3.37
CA ASN A 324 36.60 9.82 -2.84
C ASN A 324 37.40 9.09 -3.93
N ALA A 325 38.30 9.82 -4.60
CA ALA A 325 39.10 9.31 -5.73
C ALA A 325 40.07 8.17 -5.35
N GLN A 326 40.31 7.93 -4.07
CA GLN A 326 41.13 6.82 -3.57
C GLN A 326 40.31 5.63 -3.08
N CYS A 327 39.01 5.64 -3.30
CA CYS A 327 38.10 4.56 -2.89
C CYS A 327 38.31 3.35 -3.80
N GLU A 328 38.74 2.23 -3.23
CA GLU A 328 38.62 0.95 -3.91
C GLU A 328 37.15 0.49 -3.84
N PRO A 329 36.50 0.23 -4.98
CA PRO A 329 35.14 -0.24 -4.96
C PRO A 329 35.05 -1.56 -4.21
N LYS A 330 34.34 -1.56 -3.11
CA LYS A 330 34.07 -2.78 -2.33
C LYS A 330 33.13 -3.66 -3.12
N MET A 331 33.67 -4.68 -3.78
CA MET A 331 32.84 -5.70 -4.41
C MET A 331 32.10 -6.51 -3.34
N ASP A 332 30.78 -6.60 -3.47
CA ASP A 332 29.94 -7.45 -2.62
C ASP A 332 30.39 -8.92 -2.77
N ARG A 333 31.10 -9.44 -1.78
CA ARG A 333 31.38 -10.88 -1.71
C ARG A 333 30.14 -11.59 -1.23
N HIS A 334 29.49 -12.31 -2.13
CA HIS A 334 28.34 -13.14 -1.79
C HIS A 334 28.73 -14.21 -0.75
N SER A 335 28.21 -14.10 0.45
CA SER A 335 28.42 -15.09 1.51
C SER A 335 27.27 -16.06 1.55
N TYR A 336 27.47 -17.27 1.02
CA TYR A 336 26.46 -18.34 1.03
C TYR A 336 25.96 -18.64 2.45
N LEU A 337 26.83 -18.60 3.45
CA LEU A 337 26.46 -18.83 4.85
C LEU A 337 25.44 -17.81 5.35
N ARG A 338 25.67 -16.51 5.12
CA ARG A 338 24.74 -15.44 5.52
C ARG A 338 23.41 -15.56 4.79
N SER A 339 23.45 -15.82 3.49
CA SER A 339 22.25 -16.02 2.67
C SER A 339 21.41 -17.21 3.18
N THR A 340 22.06 -18.34 3.52
CA THR A 340 21.40 -19.50 4.09
C THR A 340 20.79 -19.19 5.46
N ILE A 341 21.50 -18.51 6.35
CA ILE A 341 20.99 -18.09 7.65
C ILE A 341 19.75 -17.22 7.48
N VAL A 342 19.80 -16.23 6.59
CA VAL A 342 18.65 -15.34 6.33
C VAL A 342 17.48 -16.14 5.77
N LEU A 343 17.69 -17.09 4.84
CA LEU A 343 16.65 -17.94 4.31
C LEU A 343 15.98 -18.77 5.41
N VAL A 344 16.76 -19.38 6.30
CA VAL A 344 16.22 -20.15 7.45
C VAL A 344 15.40 -19.27 8.38
N LEU A 345 15.88 -18.04 8.67
CA LEU A 345 15.16 -17.10 9.54
C LEU A 345 13.88 -16.58 8.88
N VAL A 346 13.88 -16.35 7.57
CA VAL A 346 12.66 -16.01 6.81
C VAL A 346 11.64 -17.15 6.88
N THR A 347 12.09 -18.39 6.65
CA THR A 347 11.22 -19.58 6.73
C THR A 347 10.64 -19.75 8.14
N LEU A 348 11.47 -19.57 9.17
CA LEU A 348 11.01 -19.64 10.57
C LEU A 348 9.95 -18.57 10.86
N MET A 349 10.17 -17.33 10.38
CA MET A 349 9.19 -16.25 10.54
C MET A 349 7.86 -16.55 9.85
N LEU A 350 7.90 -17.14 8.65
CA LEU A 350 6.69 -17.57 7.95
C LEU A 350 5.94 -18.66 8.72
N LEU A 351 6.64 -19.62 9.30
CA LEU A 351 6.03 -20.64 10.16
C LEU A 351 5.36 -20.02 11.40
N VAL A 352 5.98 -19.00 11.99
CA VAL A 352 5.37 -18.27 13.12
C VAL A 352 4.11 -17.53 12.68
N ILE A 353 4.11 -16.88 11.53
CA ILE A 353 2.94 -16.18 10.98
C ILE A 353 1.79 -17.16 10.73
N ILE A 354 2.07 -18.27 10.08
CA ILE A 354 1.08 -19.32 9.79
C ILE A 354 0.56 -19.93 11.11
N GLY A 355 1.45 -20.23 12.07
CA GLY A 355 1.08 -20.73 13.37
C GLY A 355 0.15 -19.79 14.15
N LEU A 356 0.45 -18.47 14.13
CA LEU A 356 -0.40 -17.46 14.75
C LEU A 356 -1.80 -17.41 14.12
N THR A 357 -1.89 -17.58 12.79
CA THR A 357 -3.18 -17.64 12.09
C THR A 357 -4.00 -18.85 12.56
N HIS A 358 -3.37 -20.03 12.73
CA HIS A 358 -4.07 -21.21 13.25
C HIS A 358 -4.54 -21.01 14.70
N VAL A 359 -3.76 -20.32 15.53
CA VAL A 359 -4.20 -19.94 16.88
C VAL A 359 -5.45 -19.06 16.82
N LEU A 360 -5.52 -18.10 15.89
CA LEU A 360 -6.73 -17.28 15.70
C LEU A 360 -7.94 -18.10 15.28
N VAL A 361 -7.75 -19.11 14.43
CA VAL A 361 -8.84 -20.04 14.04
C VAL A 361 -9.33 -20.81 15.27
N VAL A 362 -8.42 -21.34 16.07
CA VAL A 362 -8.78 -22.05 17.33
C VAL A 362 -9.53 -21.11 18.29
N CYS A 363 -9.06 -19.87 18.45
CA CYS A 363 -9.76 -18.86 19.26
C CYS A 363 -11.18 -18.59 18.74
N ARG A 364 -11.38 -18.57 17.41
CA ARG A 364 -12.70 -18.40 16.79
C ARG A 364 -13.61 -19.57 17.12
N VAL A 365 -13.14 -20.79 16.99
CA VAL A 365 -13.89 -22.02 17.38
C VAL A 365 -14.32 -21.96 18.84
N ILE A 366 -13.40 -21.65 19.74
CA ILE A 366 -13.70 -21.54 21.18
C ILE A 366 -14.71 -20.42 21.43
N ALA A 367 -14.56 -19.26 20.76
CA ALA A 367 -15.48 -18.14 20.90
C ALA A 367 -16.91 -18.51 20.44
N THR A 368 -17.06 -19.26 19.34
CA THR A 368 -18.36 -19.73 18.87
C THR A 368 -19.07 -20.57 19.94
N VAL A 369 -18.35 -21.52 20.54
CA VAL A 369 -18.90 -22.40 21.61
C VAL A 369 -19.27 -21.57 22.85
N LEU A 370 -18.39 -20.68 23.31
CA LEU A 370 -18.63 -19.85 24.49
C LEU A 370 -19.82 -18.87 24.28
N LEU A 371 -19.97 -18.30 23.09
CA LEU A 371 -21.09 -17.43 22.76
C LEU A 371 -22.42 -18.19 22.70
N ALA A 372 -22.38 -19.43 22.22
CA ALA A 372 -23.56 -20.29 22.19
C ALA A 372 -23.99 -20.76 23.60
N GLU A 373 -23.04 -21.03 24.51
CA GLU A 373 -23.32 -21.55 25.84
C GLU A 373 -23.62 -20.48 26.89
N ASN A 374 -22.94 -19.33 26.90
CA ASN A 374 -22.93 -18.37 28.01
C ASN A 374 -23.54 -17.01 27.70
N SER A 375 -24.08 -16.77 26.49
CA SER A 375 -24.64 -15.46 26.16
C SER A 375 -25.99 -15.23 26.84
N SER A 376 -26.10 -14.12 27.61
CA SER A 376 -27.36 -13.67 28.21
C SER A 376 -28.32 -12.99 27.20
N TRP A 377 -27.87 -12.80 25.96
CA TRP A 377 -28.61 -12.08 24.94
C TRP A 377 -29.08 -13.05 23.86
N ASN A 378 -30.39 -13.29 23.76
CA ASN A 378 -30.99 -14.23 22.81
C ASN A 378 -30.54 -14.02 21.37
N VAL A 379 -30.39 -12.76 20.93
CA VAL A 379 -29.94 -12.41 19.56
C VAL A 379 -28.52 -12.91 19.28
N ILE A 380 -27.64 -12.91 20.27
CA ILE A 380 -26.26 -13.40 20.12
C ILE A 380 -26.24 -14.92 20.10
N THR A 381 -27.08 -15.56 20.89
CA THR A 381 -27.17 -17.03 20.97
C THR A 381 -27.70 -17.61 19.65
N GLU A 382 -28.73 -17.00 19.08
CA GLU A 382 -29.31 -17.42 17.79
C GLU A 382 -28.35 -17.22 16.61
N ASN A 383 -27.52 -16.16 16.65
CA ASN A 383 -26.57 -15.82 15.58
C ASN A 383 -25.11 -16.01 16.01
N SER A 384 -24.81 -16.93 16.92
CA SER A 384 -23.48 -17.12 17.52
C SER A 384 -22.38 -17.33 16.48
N GLN A 385 -22.66 -18.06 15.41
CA GLN A 385 -21.71 -18.31 14.32
C GLN A 385 -21.35 -17.02 13.57
N THR A 386 -22.33 -16.21 13.19
CA THR A 386 -22.10 -14.94 12.49
C THR A 386 -21.33 -13.95 13.36
N VAL A 387 -21.69 -13.86 14.65
CA VAL A 387 -21.01 -13.01 15.62
C VAL A 387 -19.53 -13.47 15.82
N ALA A 388 -19.29 -14.77 15.89
CA ALA A 388 -17.94 -15.32 16.02
C ALA A 388 -17.08 -15.05 14.77
N VAL A 389 -17.65 -15.17 13.57
CA VAL A 389 -16.96 -14.82 12.31
C VAL A 389 -16.57 -13.32 12.30
N MET A 390 -17.51 -12.45 12.68
CA MET A 390 -17.23 -11.00 12.76
C MET A 390 -16.17 -10.68 13.82
N LEU A 391 -16.26 -11.28 15.00
CA LEU A 391 -15.25 -11.12 16.05
C LEU A 391 -13.88 -11.64 15.60
N GLY A 392 -13.85 -12.81 14.96
CA GLY A 392 -12.63 -13.38 14.37
C GLY A 392 -11.98 -12.46 13.33
N ALA A 393 -12.79 -11.82 12.47
CA ALA A 393 -12.29 -10.86 11.49
C ALA A 393 -11.70 -9.60 12.15
N VAL A 394 -12.32 -9.09 13.22
CA VAL A 394 -11.78 -7.96 13.99
C VAL A 394 -10.48 -8.33 14.71
N LEU A 395 -10.41 -9.50 15.35
CA LEU A 395 -9.18 -10.01 15.96
C LEU A 395 -8.06 -10.19 14.93
N HIS A 396 -8.39 -10.71 13.76
CA HIS A 396 -7.44 -10.82 12.65
C HIS A 396 -6.93 -9.45 12.19
N TYR A 397 -7.78 -8.43 12.09
CA TYR A 397 -7.37 -7.07 11.78
C TYR A 397 -6.39 -6.50 12.84
N ILE A 398 -6.66 -6.71 14.14
CA ILE A 398 -5.75 -6.29 15.22
C ILE A 398 -4.41 -7.01 15.08
N THR A 399 -4.43 -8.31 14.81
CA THR A 399 -3.23 -9.12 14.60
C THR A 399 -2.42 -8.62 13.40
N ILE A 400 -3.06 -8.30 12.27
CA ILE A 400 -2.41 -7.70 11.11
C ILE A 400 -1.68 -6.41 11.51
N THR A 401 -2.34 -5.53 12.28
CA THR A 401 -1.77 -4.24 12.71
C THR A 401 -0.54 -4.41 13.59
N VAL A 402 -0.57 -5.35 14.52
CA VAL A 402 0.57 -5.67 15.40
C VAL A 402 1.69 -6.31 14.59
N MET A 403 1.36 -7.33 13.78
CA MET A 403 2.33 -8.08 12.99
C MET A 403 3.01 -7.22 11.93
N THR A 404 2.34 -6.22 11.37
CA THR A 404 2.97 -5.28 10.43
C THR A 404 4.19 -4.59 11.03
N ARG A 405 4.13 -4.19 12.30
CA ARG A 405 5.29 -3.60 13.01
C ARG A 405 6.40 -4.61 13.28
N VAL A 406 6.03 -5.82 13.67
CA VAL A 406 6.97 -6.92 13.90
C VAL A 406 7.67 -7.30 12.59
N ASN A 407 6.91 -7.50 11.52
CA ASN A 407 7.40 -7.85 10.19
C ASN A 407 8.40 -6.81 9.68
N CYS A 408 8.09 -5.51 9.82
CA CYS A 408 8.98 -4.42 9.43
C CYS A 408 10.30 -4.47 10.19
N THR A 409 10.25 -4.66 11.52
CA THR A 409 11.46 -4.75 12.36
C THR A 409 12.31 -5.96 12.00
N VAL A 410 11.68 -7.12 11.79
CA VAL A 410 12.39 -8.37 11.42
C VAL A 410 12.98 -8.25 10.02
N ALA A 411 12.20 -7.77 9.02
CA ALA A 411 12.68 -7.58 7.65
C ALA A 411 13.89 -6.64 7.59
N MET A 412 13.88 -5.54 8.37
CA MET A 412 14.99 -4.62 8.47
C MET A 412 16.25 -5.29 9.02
N LYS A 413 16.13 -5.99 10.16
CA LYS A 413 17.25 -6.71 10.77
C LYS A 413 17.82 -7.81 9.85
N LEU A 414 16.95 -8.55 9.15
CA LEU A 414 17.39 -9.57 8.20
C LEU A 414 18.13 -8.97 7.00
N SER A 415 17.71 -7.78 6.54
CA SER A 415 18.40 -7.08 5.46
C SER A 415 19.75 -6.51 5.92
N GLU A 416 19.89 -6.11 7.19
CA GLU A 416 21.18 -5.71 7.79
C GLU A 416 22.15 -6.89 7.90
N ILE A 417 21.68 -8.11 8.22
CA ILE A 417 22.50 -9.34 8.30
C ILE A 417 23.10 -9.69 6.93
N GLU A 418 22.41 -9.43 5.84
CA GLU A 418 22.94 -9.65 4.47
C GLU A 418 24.14 -8.77 4.16
N ASN A 419 24.29 -7.64 4.86
CA ASN A 419 25.42 -6.70 4.75
C ASN A 419 25.72 -6.27 3.30
N LYS A 420 24.66 -5.86 2.58
CA LYS A 420 24.76 -5.27 1.24
C LYS A 420 25.30 -3.84 1.35
N HIS A 421 26.13 -3.43 0.42
CA HIS A 421 26.74 -2.09 0.44
C HIS A 421 25.84 -1.03 -0.23
N SER A 422 25.18 -1.40 -1.34
CA SER A 422 24.29 -0.49 -2.04
C SER A 422 22.98 -0.29 -1.28
N HIS A 423 22.55 0.97 -1.16
CA HIS A 423 21.25 1.32 -0.58
C HIS A 423 20.07 0.78 -1.40
N ALA A 424 20.18 0.77 -2.73
CA ALA A 424 19.19 0.19 -3.62
C ALA A 424 19.04 -1.33 -3.39
N ALA A 425 20.17 -2.06 -3.22
CA ALA A 425 20.15 -3.49 -2.92
C ALA A 425 19.55 -3.81 -1.53
N ILE A 426 19.78 -2.95 -0.52
CA ILE A 426 19.14 -3.07 0.81
C ILE A 426 17.64 -2.86 0.70
N GLU A 427 17.18 -1.81 0.00
CA GLU A 427 15.78 -1.50 -0.22
C GLU A 427 15.07 -2.65 -0.95
N ARG A 428 15.70 -3.19 -2.00
CA ARG A 428 15.19 -4.35 -2.75
C ARG A 428 15.00 -5.57 -1.84
N SER A 429 16.02 -5.90 -1.06
CA SER A 429 15.99 -7.04 -0.13
C SER A 429 14.94 -6.87 0.96
N PHE A 430 14.84 -5.68 1.54
CA PHE A 430 13.81 -5.33 2.52
C PHE A 430 12.40 -5.45 1.92
N THR A 431 12.19 -4.92 0.72
CA THR A 431 10.90 -4.94 0.02
C THR A 431 10.37 -6.37 -0.17
N VAL A 432 11.23 -7.27 -0.68
CA VAL A 432 10.83 -8.68 -0.89
C VAL A 432 10.44 -9.35 0.42
N LYS A 433 11.25 -9.21 1.46
CA LYS A 433 10.98 -9.83 2.77
C LYS A 433 9.72 -9.27 3.42
N MET A 434 9.61 -7.94 3.46
CA MET A 434 8.47 -7.27 4.07
C MET A 434 7.17 -7.59 3.35
N PHE A 435 7.17 -7.57 2.00
CA PHE A 435 6.01 -7.97 1.21
C PHE A 435 5.62 -9.42 1.49
N THR A 436 6.58 -10.36 1.49
CA THR A 436 6.32 -11.77 1.76
C THR A 436 5.70 -11.97 3.13
N PHE A 437 6.25 -11.37 4.19
CA PHE A 437 5.68 -11.47 5.53
C PHE A 437 4.28 -10.88 5.62
N GLN A 438 4.09 -9.71 5.00
CA GLN A 438 2.80 -9.04 5.02
C GLN A 438 1.74 -9.81 4.22
N PHE A 439 2.13 -10.37 3.08
CA PHE A 439 1.26 -11.23 2.28
C PHE A 439 0.75 -12.42 3.10
N PHE A 440 1.64 -13.20 3.70
CA PHE A 440 1.22 -14.34 4.52
C PHE A 440 0.43 -13.93 5.77
N THR A 441 0.77 -12.80 6.40
CA THR A 441 -0.01 -12.27 7.53
C THR A 441 -1.46 -11.98 7.17
N MET A 442 -1.72 -11.49 5.95
CA MET A 442 -3.06 -11.13 5.50
C MET A 442 -3.82 -12.27 4.85
N PHE A 443 -3.12 -13.08 4.07
CA PHE A 443 -3.76 -14.09 3.21
C PHE A 443 -3.86 -15.48 3.84
N SER A 444 -3.06 -15.82 4.86
CA SER A 444 -3.07 -17.16 5.46
C SER A 444 -4.44 -17.55 6.03
N SER A 445 -5.13 -16.61 6.69
CA SER A 445 -6.50 -16.83 7.20
C SER A 445 -7.51 -17.02 6.06
N LEU A 446 -7.38 -16.24 4.98
CA LEU A 446 -8.25 -16.37 3.80
C LEU A 446 -8.02 -17.69 3.06
N ILE A 447 -6.76 -18.10 2.94
CA ILE A 447 -6.38 -19.40 2.35
C ILE A 447 -6.99 -20.54 3.17
N TYR A 448 -6.92 -20.45 4.51
CA TYR A 448 -7.58 -21.44 5.37
C TYR A 448 -9.10 -21.47 5.13
N THR A 449 -9.76 -20.32 5.15
CA THR A 449 -11.21 -20.22 4.93
C THR A 449 -11.62 -20.70 3.54
N ALA A 450 -10.83 -20.39 2.51
CA ALA A 450 -11.13 -20.78 1.14
C ALA A 450 -10.98 -22.28 0.88
N PHE A 451 -9.96 -22.93 1.44
CA PHE A 451 -9.56 -24.26 1.00
C PHE A 451 -9.62 -25.35 2.07
N PHE A 452 -9.62 -25.02 3.35
CA PHE A 452 -9.59 -25.98 4.45
C PHE A 452 -10.84 -25.97 5.32
N LEU A 453 -11.45 -24.82 5.55
CA LEU A 453 -12.67 -24.70 6.33
C LEU A 453 -13.80 -25.58 5.73
N GLY A 454 -14.48 -26.34 6.60
CA GLY A 454 -15.58 -27.21 6.21
C GLY A 454 -15.18 -28.50 5.46
N ARG A 455 -13.88 -28.74 5.25
CA ARG A 455 -13.40 -29.92 4.50
C ARG A 455 -12.61 -30.91 5.36
N ILE A 456 -12.06 -30.44 6.45
CA ILE A 456 -11.27 -31.25 7.39
C ILE A 456 -12.02 -31.51 8.70
N ASN A 457 -13.25 -31.04 8.84
CA ASN A 457 -14.07 -31.17 10.05
C ASN A 457 -14.73 -32.54 10.24
N GLY A 458 -14.69 -33.40 9.23
CA GLY A 458 -15.33 -34.73 9.28
C GLY A 458 -16.82 -34.69 8.96
N HIS A 459 -17.55 -35.74 9.42
CA HIS A 459 -18.99 -35.92 9.19
C HIS A 459 -19.64 -36.47 10.45
N PRO A 460 -20.97 -36.48 10.59
CA PRO A 460 -21.68 -37.11 11.69
C PRO A 460 -21.24 -38.58 11.88
N GLY A 461 -20.80 -38.93 13.08
CA GLY A 461 -20.18 -40.21 13.41
C GLY A 461 -18.66 -40.29 13.25
N GLY A 462 -18.01 -39.16 12.90
CA GLY A 462 -16.55 -39.06 12.69
C GLY A 462 -16.05 -37.63 12.66
N TYR A 463 -16.54 -36.78 13.52
CA TYR A 463 -16.10 -35.36 13.61
C TYR A 463 -14.67 -35.26 14.12
N VAL A 464 -13.90 -34.39 13.48
CA VAL A 464 -12.55 -34.01 13.94
C VAL A 464 -12.70 -33.00 15.09
N ARG A 465 -12.04 -33.29 16.23
CA ARG A 465 -12.10 -32.45 17.44
C ARG A 465 -10.73 -31.92 17.82
N ILE A 466 -10.62 -30.63 18.12
CA ILE A 466 -9.42 -30.00 18.68
C ILE A 466 -9.27 -30.45 20.12
N SER A 467 -8.12 -31.05 20.46
CA SER A 467 -7.83 -31.59 21.82
C SER A 467 -8.88 -32.61 22.33
N GLY A 468 -9.65 -33.23 21.42
CA GLY A 468 -10.70 -34.19 21.78
C GLY A 468 -11.98 -33.57 22.38
N ILE A 469 -12.03 -32.25 22.55
CA ILE A 469 -13.13 -31.56 23.26
C ILE A 469 -13.97 -30.71 22.29
N TRP A 470 -13.32 -29.87 21.48
CA TRP A 470 -14.00 -28.91 20.62
C TRP A 470 -14.09 -29.40 19.19
N ARG A 471 -15.31 -29.49 18.66
CA ARG A 471 -15.57 -29.81 17.25
C ARG A 471 -14.99 -28.72 16.36
N LEU A 472 -14.33 -29.11 15.29
CA LEU A 472 -13.79 -28.17 14.31
C LEU A 472 -14.96 -27.45 13.62
N GLU A 473 -14.74 -26.17 13.31
CA GLU A 473 -15.75 -25.30 12.73
C GLU A 473 -16.20 -25.78 11.35
N GLU A 474 -17.50 -25.72 11.12
CA GLU A 474 -18.12 -25.94 9.81
C GLU A 474 -18.30 -24.60 9.09
N CYS A 475 -18.48 -24.69 7.76
CA CYS A 475 -18.86 -23.52 6.99
C CYS A 475 -20.22 -22.99 7.44
N HIS A 476 -20.43 -21.69 7.22
CA HIS A 476 -21.75 -21.11 7.37
C HIS A 476 -22.80 -21.89 6.55
N PRO A 477 -24.05 -22.05 7.00
CA PRO A 477 -25.08 -22.79 6.28
C PRO A 477 -25.33 -22.36 4.83
N SER A 478 -24.92 -21.12 4.47
CA SER A 478 -24.97 -20.61 3.10
C SER A 478 -23.77 -20.99 2.22
N GLY A 479 -22.83 -21.78 2.75
CA GLY A 479 -21.60 -22.20 2.05
C GLY A 479 -20.34 -21.49 2.51
N CYS A 480 -19.18 -22.12 2.27
CA CYS A 480 -17.86 -21.63 2.67
C CYS A 480 -17.45 -20.31 1.96
N LEU A 481 -17.99 -20.07 0.77
CA LEU A 481 -17.72 -18.88 0.00
C LEU A 481 -18.24 -17.60 0.69
N THR A 482 -19.34 -17.71 1.43
CA THR A 482 -19.91 -16.60 2.22
C THR A 482 -18.98 -16.20 3.36
N ASP A 483 -18.36 -17.15 4.06
CA ASP A 483 -17.38 -16.85 5.11
C ASP A 483 -16.16 -16.15 4.54
N LEU A 484 -15.67 -16.59 3.40
CA LEU A 484 -14.57 -15.94 2.68
C LEU A 484 -14.95 -14.51 2.28
N PHE A 485 -16.12 -14.30 1.73
CA PHE A 485 -16.66 -12.99 1.36
C PHE A 485 -16.72 -12.03 2.56
N ILE A 486 -17.31 -12.48 3.68
CA ILE A 486 -17.43 -11.66 4.90
C ILE A 486 -16.05 -11.26 5.39
N GLN A 487 -15.11 -12.21 5.48
CA GLN A 487 -13.76 -11.95 5.96
C GLN A 487 -13.01 -10.98 5.05
N MET A 488 -13.09 -11.14 3.73
CA MET A 488 -12.50 -10.22 2.77
C MET A 488 -13.10 -8.82 2.88
N SER A 489 -14.43 -8.72 2.95
CA SER A 489 -15.13 -7.44 3.04
C SER A 489 -14.73 -6.67 4.29
N VAL A 490 -14.67 -7.35 5.44
CA VAL A 490 -14.25 -6.74 6.71
C VAL A 490 -12.81 -6.22 6.60
N ILE A 491 -11.88 -7.02 6.07
CA ILE A 491 -10.49 -6.60 5.94
C ILE A 491 -10.38 -5.41 4.98
N MET A 492 -10.98 -5.49 3.78
CA MET A 492 -10.89 -4.43 2.78
C MET A 492 -11.53 -3.12 3.26
N VAL A 493 -12.73 -3.18 3.87
CA VAL A 493 -13.43 -1.97 4.30
C VAL A 493 -12.83 -1.40 5.57
N LEU A 494 -12.65 -2.20 6.62
CA LEU A 494 -12.17 -1.68 7.92
C LEU A 494 -10.72 -1.23 7.82
N LYS A 495 -9.83 -2.07 7.28
CA LYS A 495 -8.41 -1.72 7.18
C LYS A 495 -8.22 -0.45 6.38
N GLN A 496 -8.84 -0.36 5.21
CA GLN A 496 -8.67 0.78 4.31
C GLN A 496 -9.25 2.07 4.93
N THR A 497 -10.45 1.99 5.50
CA THR A 497 -11.10 3.16 6.12
C THR A 497 -10.30 3.67 7.31
N PHE A 498 -9.84 2.77 8.20
CA PHE A 498 -9.06 3.19 9.36
C PHE A 498 -7.68 3.71 8.98
N ASN A 499 -6.99 3.07 8.02
CA ASN A 499 -5.71 3.58 7.53
C ASN A 499 -5.86 5.00 7.00
N ASN A 500 -6.80 5.26 6.09
CA ASN A 500 -7.01 6.58 5.50
C ASN A 500 -7.37 7.64 6.55
N ILE A 501 -8.19 7.28 7.55
CA ILE A 501 -8.55 8.19 8.65
C ILE A 501 -7.30 8.52 9.50
N PHE A 502 -6.53 7.52 9.91
CA PHE A 502 -5.36 7.75 10.77
C PHE A 502 -4.24 8.47 10.02
N GLU A 503 -4.05 8.16 8.75
CA GLU A 503 -3.05 8.77 7.89
C GLU A 503 -3.30 10.26 7.66
N TYR A 504 -4.55 10.67 7.52
CA TYR A 504 -4.91 12.08 7.39
C TYR A 504 -5.02 12.80 8.74
N SER A 505 -5.69 12.20 9.73
CA SER A 505 -5.99 12.84 11.01
C SER A 505 -4.76 12.99 11.90
N GLY A 506 -3.86 12.01 11.94
CA GLY A 506 -2.65 12.04 12.76
C GLY A 506 -1.73 13.24 12.45
N PRO A 507 -1.30 13.42 11.18
CA PRO A 507 -0.54 14.58 10.74
C PRO A 507 -1.24 15.91 10.99
N TRP A 508 -2.52 15.96 10.69
CA TRP A 508 -3.33 17.16 10.89
C TRP A 508 -3.36 17.57 12.37
N PHE A 509 -3.60 16.62 13.27
CA PHE A 509 -3.62 16.85 14.71
C PHE A 509 -2.26 17.29 15.26
N ASN A 510 -1.18 16.61 14.86
CA ASN A 510 0.18 16.99 15.23
C ASN A 510 0.55 18.39 14.75
N ARG A 511 0.15 18.74 13.53
CA ARG A 511 0.35 20.07 12.98
C ARG A 511 -0.46 21.13 13.72
N TRP A 512 -1.69 20.83 14.10
CA TRP A 512 -2.54 21.70 14.88
C TRP A 512 -1.92 22.01 16.25
N LEU A 513 -1.42 20.98 16.96
CA LEU A 513 -0.72 21.14 18.25
C LEU A 513 0.54 21.99 18.11
N LYS A 514 1.33 21.81 17.07
CA LYS A 514 2.59 22.56 16.84
C LYS A 514 2.37 23.98 16.27
N ARG A 515 1.19 24.28 15.77
CA ARG A 515 0.89 25.58 15.15
C ARG A 515 1.11 26.78 16.08
N LYS A 516 0.89 26.61 17.36
CA LYS A 516 1.09 27.64 18.39
C LYS A 516 2.56 28.11 18.46
N LYS A 517 3.53 27.20 18.32
CA LYS A 517 4.97 27.52 18.32
C LYS A 517 5.34 28.38 17.11
N THR A 518 4.91 27.99 15.92
CA THR A 518 5.23 28.72 14.67
C THR A 518 4.66 30.15 14.66
N GLN A 519 3.51 30.40 15.30
CA GLN A 519 2.95 31.72 15.41
C GLN A 519 3.81 32.68 16.28
N LYS A 520 4.56 32.15 17.25
CA LYS A 520 5.45 32.94 18.12
C LYS A 520 6.55 33.67 17.31
N PHE A 521 7.15 32.98 16.32
CA PHE A 521 8.18 33.58 15.43
C PHE A 521 7.61 34.67 14.54
N ARG A 522 6.44 34.48 13.99
CA ARG A 522 5.79 35.48 13.13
C ARG A 522 5.51 36.78 13.84
N ARG A 523 5.24 36.77 15.14
CA ARG A 523 5.01 37.95 15.96
C ARG A 523 6.30 38.72 16.26
N ARG A 524 7.48 38.09 16.23
CA ARG A 524 8.77 38.74 16.53
C ARG A 524 9.27 39.62 15.39
N CYS A 525 8.88 39.35 14.14
CA CYS A 525 9.25 40.20 13.02
C CYS A 525 8.14 41.21 12.72
N PHE A 526 8.41 42.49 12.98
CA PHE A 526 7.47 43.58 12.70
C PHE A 526 7.09 43.67 11.21
N LYS A 527 8.06 43.49 10.29
CA LYS A 527 7.81 43.45 8.84
C LYS A 527 6.95 42.26 8.43
N CYS A 528 7.20 41.08 9.01
CA CYS A 528 6.38 39.88 8.77
C CYS A 528 4.97 40.04 9.35
N TYR A 529 4.83 40.70 10.50
CA TYR A 529 3.53 40.99 11.12
C TYR A 529 2.67 41.88 10.21
N LYS A 530 3.27 42.93 9.61
CA LYS A 530 2.62 43.77 8.61
C LYS A 530 2.52 43.18 7.21
N LYS A 531 2.96 41.95 7.01
CA LYS A 531 3.06 41.26 5.72
C LYS A 531 4.02 41.92 4.70
N GLU A 532 4.78 42.90 5.08
CA GLU A 532 5.72 43.61 4.19
C GLU A 532 6.82 42.66 3.63
N CYS A 533 7.27 41.68 4.41
CA CYS A 533 8.22 40.68 3.92
C CYS A 533 7.64 39.76 2.82
N MET A 534 6.32 39.60 2.75
CA MET A 534 5.68 38.79 1.70
C MET A 534 5.55 39.54 0.37
N TYR A 535 5.61 40.88 0.44
CA TYR A 535 5.52 41.77 -0.71
C TYR A 535 6.89 42.42 -1.05
N ALA A 536 7.99 41.98 -0.40
CA ALA A 536 9.31 42.37 -0.79
C ALA A 536 9.52 42.05 -2.28
N LYS A 537 9.93 43.06 -3.08
CA LYS A 537 10.18 42.92 -4.52
C LYS A 537 11.08 41.70 -4.73
N GLU A 538 10.79 40.89 -5.77
CA GLU A 538 11.65 39.81 -6.20
C GLU A 538 13.09 40.32 -6.27
N GLY A 539 13.98 39.68 -5.48
CA GLY A 539 15.40 40.09 -5.38
C GLY A 539 15.86 40.63 -4.02
N SER A 540 14.95 41.00 -3.09
CA SER A 540 15.36 41.39 -1.74
C SER A 540 15.59 40.19 -0.83
N GLU A 541 16.68 40.18 -0.07
CA GLU A 541 16.97 39.14 0.92
C GLU A 541 15.88 39.13 2.02
N LEU A 542 15.32 37.94 2.28
CA LEU A 542 14.43 37.71 3.41
C LEU A 542 15.18 37.98 4.72
N CYS A 543 14.51 38.64 5.69
CA CYS A 543 15.09 38.81 7.01
C CYS A 543 15.34 37.48 7.70
N GLU A 544 16.28 37.39 8.64
CA GLU A 544 16.65 36.14 9.35
C GLU A 544 15.44 35.49 10.03
N ASN A 545 14.55 36.29 10.64
CA ASN A 545 13.34 35.76 11.27
C ASN A 545 12.37 35.12 10.27
N CYS A 546 12.28 35.64 9.03
CA CYS A 546 11.45 35.04 7.99
C CYS A 546 12.07 33.77 7.45
N LYS A 547 13.42 33.72 7.33
CA LYS A 547 14.16 32.47 6.99
C LYS A 547 13.93 31.42 8.08
N LEU A 548 14.02 31.79 9.33
CA LEU A 548 13.81 30.92 10.47
C LEU A 548 12.36 30.41 10.55
N GLU A 549 11.35 31.25 10.31
CA GLU A 549 9.94 30.83 10.24
C GLU A 549 9.72 29.76 9.16
N GLU A 550 10.38 29.91 8.01
CA GLU A 550 10.28 28.94 6.92
C GLU A 550 10.89 27.60 7.30
N ILE A 551 12.07 27.62 7.91
CA ILE A 551 12.75 26.40 8.39
C ILE A 551 11.91 25.71 9.47
N HIS A 552 11.39 26.46 10.45
CA HIS A 552 10.51 25.91 11.48
C HIS A 552 9.23 25.29 10.92
N ARG A 553 8.65 25.92 9.90
CA ARG A 553 7.47 25.37 9.23
C ARG A 553 7.77 24.00 8.60
N ASN A 554 8.91 23.87 7.91
CA ASN A 554 9.34 22.60 7.33
C ASN A 554 9.77 21.59 8.42
N TYR A 555 10.45 22.04 9.47
CA TYR A 555 10.84 21.21 10.60
C TYR A 555 9.63 20.62 11.35
N SER A 556 8.51 21.36 11.44
CA SER A 556 7.28 20.93 12.11
C SER A 556 6.50 19.87 11.34
N LEU A 557 6.80 19.65 10.05
CA LEU A 557 6.20 18.61 9.24
C LEU A 557 6.64 17.22 9.72
N ILE A 558 5.90 16.19 9.30
CA ILE A 558 6.23 14.80 9.62
C ILE A 558 7.59 14.46 9.00
N LYS A 559 8.38 13.74 9.76
CA LYS A 559 9.66 13.20 9.26
C LYS A 559 9.38 12.20 8.15
N THR A 560 10.03 12.36 7.02
CA THR A 560 10.07 11.37 5.95
C THR A 560 11.30 10.49 6.11
N ASP A 561 11.13 9.20 5.89
CA ASP A 561 12.20 8.23 5.82
C ASP A 561 12.36 7.75 4.37
N ARG A 562 13.46 7.09 4.05
CA ARG A 562 13.70 6.49 2.72
C ARG A 562 12.63 5.46 2.36
N PHE A 563 12.04 4.82 3.37
CA PHE A 563 10.98 3.83 3.21
C PHE A 563 9.56 4.42 3.22
N SER A 564 9.39 5.76 3.25
CA SER A 564 8.06 6.36 3.26
C SER A 564 7.23 5.92 2.05
N LEU A 565 7.79 5.99 0.84
CA LEU A 565 7.10 5.57 -0.38
C LEU A 565 6.86 4.05 -0.46
N PHE A 566 7.67 3.25 0.25
CA PHE A 566 7.49 1.80 0.33
C PHE A 566 6.13 1.41 0.92
N ASN A 567 5.69 2.10 1.98
CA ASN A 567 4.42 1.80 2.63
C ASN A 567 3.23 2.06 1.69
N GLU A 568 3.30 3.13 0.89
CA GLU A 568 2.27 3.47 -0.10
C GLU A 568 2.18 2.37 -1.19
N PHE A 569 3.33 1.96 -1.74
CA PHE A 569 3.36 0.84 -2.69
C PHE A 569 2.83 -0.45 -2.06
N LEU A 570 3.26 -0.79 -0.84
CA LEU A 570 2.84 -2.00 -0.17
C LEU A 570 1.32 -2.05 0.00
N GLU A 571 0.72 -0.94 0.42
CA GLU A 571 -0.72 -0.84 0.63
C GLU A 571 -1.49 -1.08 -0.67
N MET A 572 -1.09 -0.41 -1.74
CA MET A 572 -1.75 -0.51 -3.05
C MET A 572 -1.51 -1.88 -3.71
N VAL A 573 -0.33 -2.48 -3.57
CA VAL A 573 -0.04 -3.82 -4.10
C VAL A 573 -0.80 -4.91 -3.34
N ILE A 574 -0.95 -4.78 -2.03
CA ILE A 574 -1.81 -5.67 -1.23
C ILE A 574 -3.28 -5.52 -1.66
N GLN A 575 -3.77 -4.30 -1.90
CA GLN A 575 -5.11 -4.08 -2.43
C GLN A 575 -5.28 -4.74 -3.82
N PHE A 576 -4.30 -4.62 -4.71
CA PHE A 576 -4.27 -5.32 -6.00
C PHE A 576 -4.36 -6.83 -5.82
N SER A 577 -3.65 -7.38 -4.82
CA SER A 577 -3.72 -8.81 -4.51
C SER A 577 -5.14 -9.24 -4.09
N PHE A 578 -5.84 -8.46 -3.26
CA PHE A 578 -7.23 -8.74 -2.88
C PHE A 578 -8.18 -8.70 -4.07
N THR A 579 -8.01 -7.73 -4.97
CA THR A 579 -8.87 -7.57 -6.14
C THR A 579 -8.63 -8.61 -7.24
N THR A 580 -7.55 -9.37 -7.17
CA THR A 580 -7.19 -10.36 -8.20
C THR A 580 -7.25 -11.80 -7.71
N ILE A 581 -6.71 -12.11 -6.51
CA ILE A 581 -6.53 -13.49 -6.04
C ILE A 581 -7.86 -14.16 -5.66
N PHE A 582 -8.78 -13.43 -5.01
CA PHE A 582 -10.06 -13.96 -4.52
C PHE A 582 -11.27 -13.26 -5.14
N VAL A 583 -11.14 -12.77 -6.35
CA VAL A 583 -12.24 -12.05 -7.02
C VAL A 583 -13.45 -12.93 -7.28
N ALA A 584 -13.26 -14.23 -7.42
CA ALA A 584 -14.35 -15.22 -7.52
C ALA A 584 -15.26 -15.24 -6.28
N ALA A 585 -14.75 -14.84 -5.11
CA ALA A 585 -15.56 -14.74 -3.89
C ALA A 585 -16.20 -13.36 -3.71
N PHE A 586 -15.65 -12.31 -4.34
CA PHE A 586 -16.10 -10.93 -4.13
C PHE A 586 -16.07 -10.09 -5.41
N PRO A 587 -17.12 -10.17 -6.26
CA PRO A 587 -17.19 -9.42 -7.53
C PRO A 587 -17.15 -7.91 -7.37
N LEU A 588 -17.53 -7.36 -6.22
CA LEU A 588 -17.49 -5.92 -5.93
C LEU A 588 -16.10 -5.41 -5.46
N ALA A 589 -15.12 -6.30 -5.26
CA ALA A 589 -13.79 -5.89 -4.83
C ALA A 589 -13.14 -4.84 -5.75
N PRO A 590 -13.20 -4.93 -7.09
CA PRO A 590 -12.67 -3.89 -7.97
C PRO A 590 -13.38 -2.53 -7.82
N LEU A 591 -14.68 -2.51 -7.50
CA LEU A 591 -15.40 -1.27 -7.24
C LEU A 591 -14.91 -0.59 -5.95
N LEU A 592 -14.74 -1.36 -4.87
CA LEU A 592 -14.21 -0.83 -3.62
C LEU A 592 -12.76 -0.33 -3.80
N ALA A 593 -11.95 -1.07 -4.53
CA ALA A 593 -10.59 -0.64 -4.87
C ALA A 593 -10.57 0.65 -5.71
N LEU A 594 -11.48 0.78 -6.68
CA LEU A 594 -11.60 2.00 -7.50
C LEU A 594 -11.94 3.21 -6.64
N LEU A 595 -12.94 3.07 -5.75
CA LEU A 595 -13.34 4.16 -4.84
C LEU A 595 -12.20 4.54 -3.90
N ASN A 596 -11.49 3.55 -3.36
CA ASN A 596 -10.33 3.79 -2.52
C ASN A 596 -9.20 4.50 -3.27
N ASN A 597 -8.85 4.07 -4.47
CA ASN A 597 -7.76 4.67 -5.25
C ASN A 597 -8.03 6.15 -5.57
N ILE A 598 -9.28 6.51 -5.84
CA ILE A 598 -9.66 7.93 -6.06
C ILE A 598 -9.36 8.78 -4.81
N ILE A 599 -9.61 8.23 -3.63
CA ILE A 599 -9.30 8.88 -2.35
C ILE A 599 -7.79 8.91 -2.14
N GLU A 600 -7.12 7.79 -2.30
CA GLU A 600 -5.69 7.56 -2.02
C GLU A 600 -4.78 8.46 -2.85
N ILE A 601 -5.03 8.58 -4.15
CA ILE A 601 -4.28 9.50 -5.01
C ILE A 601 -4.26 10.92 -4.44
N ARG A 602 -5.37 11.38 -3.85
CA ARG A 602 -5.47 12.74 -3.29
C ARG A 602 -4.91 12.84 -1.88
N LEU A 603 -5.10 11.80 -1.09
CA LEU A 603 -4.57 11.70 0.25
C LEU A 603 -3.04 11.71 0.21
N ASP A 604 -2.43 10.87 -0.60
CA ASP A 604 -0.97 10.81 -0.80
C ASP A 604 -0.42 12.13 -1.36
N ALA A 605 -1.10 12.71 -2.36
CA ALA A 605 -0.70 14.02 -2.88
C ALA A 605 -0.70 15.10 -1.80
N ILE A 606 -1.75 15.17 -0.97
CA ILE A 606 -1.85 16.14 0.13
C ILE A 606 -0.77 15.85 1.19
N LYS A 607 -0.53 14.59 1.51
CA LYS A 607 0.45 14.13 2.46
C LYS A 607 1.86 14.54 2.03
N MET A 608 2.31 14.15 0.85
CA MET A 608 3.67 14.41 0.35
C MET A 608 3.94 15.90 0.08
N VAL A 609 2.94 16.65 -0.35
CA VAL A 609 3.12 18.10 -0.67
C VAL A 609 2.88 19.00 0.54
N SER A 610 2.07 18.60 1.54
CA SER A 610 1.60 19.51 2.58
C SER A 610 1.86 19.10 4.01
N LEU A 611 1.88 17.80 4.31
CA LEU A 611 1.91 17.27 5.68
C LEU A 611 3.28 16.71 6.06
N GLU A 612 4.02 16.20 5.10
CA GLU A 612 5.34 15.62 5.27
C GLU A 612 6.44 16.58 4.84
N ARG A 613 7.67 16.33 5.29
CA ARG A 613 8.87 16.96 4.77
C ARG A 613 9.06 16.52 3.32
N ARG A 614 9.69 17.35 2.51
CA ARG A 614 9.99 17.02 1.13
C ARG A 614 10.85 15.76 1.08
N LEU A 615 10.42 14.77 0.30
CA LEU A 615 11.21 13.58 0.00
C LEU A 615 12.46 13.97 -0.78
N VAL A 616 13.57 13.28 -0.52
CA VAL A 616 14.77 13.42 -1.34
C VAL A 616 14.46 12.81 -2.72
N PRO A 617 14.57 13.60 -3.79
CA PRO A 617 14.29 13.09 -5.13
C PRO A 617 15.26 11.97 -5.51
N THR A 618 14.73 10.84 -5.95
CA THR A 618 15.50 9.71 -6.47
C THR A 618 15.21 9.51 -7.95
N LYS A 619 16.22 9.20 -8.73
CA LYS A 619 16.12 8.97 -10.16
C LYS A 619 16.06 7.46 -10.40
N VAL A 620 15.00 7.01 -11.06
CA VAL A 620 14.74 5.58 -11.32
C VAL A 620 14.13 5.40 -12.69
N SER A 621 14.35 4.24 -13.30
CA SER A 621 13.77 3.85 -14.59
C SER A 621 12.48 3.01 -14.44
N ASP A 622 12.23 2.45 -13.26
CA ASP A 622 11.04 1.65 -13.00
C ASP A 622 10.58 1.73 -11.53
N ILE A 623 9.52 0.99 -11.20
CA ILE A 623 9.04 0.83 -9.84
C ILE A 623 9.81 -0.27 -9.07
N GLY A 624 10.92 -0.75 -9.64
CA GLY A 624 11.80 -1.76 -9.03
C GLY A 624 11.12 -3.11 -8.83
N VAL A 625 11.37 -3.73 -7.69
CA VAL A 625 10.87 -5.07 -7.30
C VAL A 625 9.35 -5.19 -7.36
N TRP A 626 8.62 -4.07 -7.27
CA TRP A 626 7.16 -4.10 -7.30
C TRP A 626 6.61 -4.65 -8.63
N THR A 627 7.34 -4.51 -9.73
CA THR A 627 6.97 -5.13 -11.01
C THR A 627 7.00 -6.65 -10.90
N ASP A 628 8.07 -7.22 -10.35
CA ASP A 628 8.23 -8.66 -10.16
C ASP A 628 7.16 -9.21 -9.20
N VAL A 629 6.89 -8.47 -8.12
CA VAL A 629 5.83 -8.81 -7.15
C VAL A 629 4.46 -8.86 -7.81
N LEU A 630 4.12 -7.88 -8.64
CA LEU A 630 2.84 -7.84 -9.35
C LEU A 630 2.71 -9.01 -10.36
N GLU A 631 3.80 -9.42 -11.00
CA GLU A 631 3.82 -10.59 -11.89
C GLU A 631 3.54 -11.88 -11.12
N VAL A 632 4.18 -12.07 -9.97
CA VAL A 632 3.93 -13.23 -9.09
C VAL A 632 2.48 -13.24 -8.62
N ILE A 633 1.91 -12.09 -8.22
CA ILE A 633 0.51 -11.97 -7.82
C ILE A 633 -0.42 -12.35 -8.99
N GLY A 634 -0.11 -11.91 -10.21
CA GLY A 634 -0.88 -12.26 -11.41
C GLY A 634 -0.96 -13.77 -11.63
N VAL A 635 0.16 -14.48 -11.49
CA VAL A 635 0.20 -15.95 -11.59
C VAL A 635 -0.60 -16.60 -10.44
N LEU A 636 -0.39 -16.15 -9.22
CA LEU A 636 -1.12 -16.65 -8.05
C LEU A 636 -2.63 -16.42 -8.18
N ALA A 637 -3.04 -15.31 -8.78
CA ALA A 637 -4.45 -14.99 -9.00
C ALA A 637 -5.14 -16.00 -9.93
N VAL A 638 -4.47 -16.42 -11.01
CA VAL A 638 -5.02 -17.43 -11.93
C VAL A 638 -5.21 -18.77 -11.20
N ILE A 639 -4.19 -19.20 -10.45
CA ILE A 639 -4.24 -20.48 -9.70
C ILE A 639 -5.31 -20.40 -8.61
N ALA A 640 -5.32 -19.35 -7.80
CA ALA A 640 -6.23 -19.23 -6.68
C ALA A 640 -7.70 -19.13 -7.12
N ASN A 641 -8.03 -18.35 -8.15
CA ASN A 641 -9.39 -18.29 -8.68
C ASN A 641 -9.85 -19.64 -9.26
N GLY A 642 -8.97 -20.34 -9.97
CA GLY A 642 -9.27 -21.71 -10.44
C GLY A 642 -9.57 -22.66 -9.28
N LEU A 643 -8.79 -22.59 -8.20
CA LEU A 643 -9.02 -23.40 -7.00
C LEU A 643 -10.30 -22.97 -6.25
N VAL A 644 -10.61 -21.67 -6.15
CA VAL A 644 -11.85 -21.21 -5.52
C VAL A 644 -13.06 -21.68 -6.28
N ILE A 645 -13.06 -21.62 -7.61
CA ILE A 645 -14.15 -22.13 -8.45
C ILE A 645 -14.28 -23.64 -8.33
N GLY A 646 -13.15 -24.38 -8.31
CA GLY A 646 -13.14 -25.84 -8.25
C GLY A 646 -13.45 -26.42 -6.87
N ILE A 647 -13.10 -25.71 -5.82
CA ILE A 647 -13.14 -26.21 -4.45
C ILE A 647 -14.25 -25.53 -3.62
N SER A 648 -14.35 -24.20 -3.64
CA SER A 648 -15.17 -23.45 -2.68
C SER A 648 -16.54 -23.05 -3.23
N SER A 649 -16.65 -22.85 -4.54
CA SER A 649 -17.92 -22.54 -5.21
C SER A 649 -18.70 -23.80 -5.50
N ASP A 650 -20.02 -23.70 -5.43
CA ASP A 650 -20.97 -24.76 -5.83
C ASP A 650 -21.18 -24.83 -7.35
N PHE A 651 -20.48 -24.03 -8.13
CA PHE A 651 -20.68 -23.97 -9.57
C PHE A 651 -20.48 -25.32 -10.28
N ILE A 652 -19.34 -25.97 -10.01
CA ILE A 652 -19.04 -27.28 -10.64
C ILE A 652 -20.02 -28.37 -10.18
N PRO A 653 -20.35 -28.55 -8.88
CA PRO A 653 -21.39 -29.46 -8.44
C PRO A 653 -22.74 -29.22 -9.09
N ARG A 654 -23.20 -27.97 -9.23
CA ARG A 654 -24.45 -27.61 -9.92
C ARG A 654 -24.41 -27.99 -11.39
N LEU A 655 -23.29 -27.73 -12.07
CA LEU A 655 -23.12 -28.07 -13.48
C LEU A 655 -23.12 -29.60 -13.70
N VAL A 656 -22.42 -30.37 -12.85
CA VAL A 656 -22.43 -31.82 -12.88
C VAL A 656 -23.82 -32.36 -12.64
N TYR A 657 -24.56 -31.84 -11.65
CA TYR A 657 -25.94 -32.25 -11.41
C TYR A 657 -26.81 -32.00 -12.64
N GLN A 658 -26.77 -30.80 -13.20
CA GLN A 658 -27.60 -30.41 -14.34
C GLN A 658 -27.42 -31.34 -15.56
N TYR A 659 -26.17 -31.77 -15.85
CA TYR A 659 -25.86 -32.55 -17.03
C TYR A 659 -25.92 -34.07 -16.80
N PHE A 660 -25.68 -34.59 -15.58
CA PHE A 660 -25.53 -36.01 -15.33
C PHE A 660 -26.59 -36.61 -14.40
N TYR A 661 -27.11 -35.86 -13.44
CA TYR A 661 -28.01 -36.40 -12.39
C TYR A 661 -29.39 -35.74 -12.37
N GLY A 662 -29.52 -34.53 -12.90
CA GLY A 662 -30.76 -33.75 -12.86
C GLY A 662 -31.83 -34.23 -13.85
N PRO A 663 -33.03 -33.68 -13.75
CA PRO A 663 -34.13 -34.04 -14.64
C PRO A 663 -33.82 -33.84 -16.13
N CYS A 664 -32.95 -32.92 -16.48
CA CYS A 664 -32.57 -32.63 -17.86
C CYS A 664 -31.51 -33.57 -18.43
N ALA A 665 -30.85 -34.42 -17.61
CA ALA A 665 -29.80 -35.33 -18.05
C ALA A 665 -30.31 -36.40 -19.05
N SER A 666 -31.58 -36.80 -18.96
CA SER A 666 -32.23 -37.78 -19.85
C SER A 666 -32.80 -37.23 -21.16
N GLY A 667 -32.71 -35.91 -21.38
CA GLY A 667 -33.18 -35.27 -22.62
C GLY A 667 -34.72 -35.20 -22.85
N SER A 668 -35.50 -35.74 -21.92
CA SER A 668 -36.96 -35.89 -22.10
C SER A 668 -37.85 -34.99 -21.25
N ALA A 669 -37.26 -34.06 -20.50
CA ALA A 669 -37.99 -33.18 -19.58
C ALA A 669 -38.36 -31.83 -20.23
N THR A 670 -39.48 -31.79 -20.94
CA THR A 670 -40.07 -30.53 -21.37
C THR A 670 -40.91 -29.93 -20.20
N GLY A 671 -40.40 -28.80 -19.64
CA GLY A 671 -41.17 -28.02 -18.64
C GLY A 671 -40.75 -28.22 -17.18
N ILE A 672 -39.78 -29.09 -16.84
CA ILE A 672 -39.23 -29.23 -15.49
C ILE A 672 -37.91 -28.47 -15.41
N ASP A 673 -37.68 -27.77 -14.29
CA ASP A 673 -36.43 -27.08 -14.03
C ASP A 673 -35.25 -28.08 -13.85
N CYS A 674 -34.15 -27.86 -14.56
CA CYS A 674 -32.97 -28.75 -14.54
C CYS A 674 -32.30 -28.85 -13.18
N MET A 675 -32.53 -27.90 -12.28
CA MET A 675 -31.99 -27.87 -10.92
C MET A 675 -32.92 -28.46 -9.86
N ALA A 676 -34.14 -28.89 -10.25
CA ALA A 676 -35.08 -29.47 -9.30
C ALA A 676 -34.53 -30.74 -8.65
N GLY A 677 -34.55 -30.82 -7.32
CA GLY A 677 -34.00 -31.96 -6.55
C GLY A 677 -32.48 -31.88 -6.26
N TYR A 678 -31.83 -30.80 -6.64
CA TYR A 678 -30.38 -30.62 -6.38
C TYR A 678 -30.05 -30.76 -4.89
N ILE A 679 -30.78 -30.07 -4.02
CA ILE A 679 -30.59 -30.08 -2.56
C ILE A 679 -30.74 -31.50 -2.01
N ASN A 680 -31.73 -32.23 -2.45
CA ASN A 680 -31.95 -33.60 -1.99
C ASN A 680 -30.86 -34.58 -2.45
N ASN A 681 -30.24 -34.33 -3.60
CA ASN A 681 -29.16 -35.15 -4.14
C ASN A 681 -27.81 -34.83 -3.50
N THR A 682 -27.56 -33.60 -3.09
CA THR A 682 -26.26 -33.18 -2.55
C THR A 682 -26.10 -33.43 -1.05
N LEU A 683 -27.22 -33.44 -0.29
CA LEU A 683 -27.19 -33.65 1.14
C LEU A 683 -27.18 -35.14 1.49
N SER A 684 -26.14 -35.59 2.18
CA SER A 684 -26.07 -36.95 2.73
C SER A 684 -26.99 -37.13 3.95
N ILE A 685 -27.39 -38.38 4.23
CA ILE A 685 -28.28 -38.70 5.36
C ILE A 685 -27.44 -39.33 6.48
N ALA A 686 -27.52 -38.75 7.69
CA ALA A 686 -27.00 -39.34 8.90
C ALA A 686 -28.13 -39.99 9.71
N ASN A 687 -28.04 -41.32 9.95
CA ASN A 687 -29.04 -42.04 10.71
C ASN A 687 -28.66 -42.07 12.20
N ILE A 688 -29.54 -41.56 13.06
CA ILE A 688 -29.32 -41.50 14.52
C ILE A 688 -29.32 -42.91 15.16
N SER A 689 -29.84 -43.92 14.46
CA SER A 689 -29.76 -45.32 14.92
C SER A 689 -28.34 -45.88 14.87
N ASP A 690 -27.43 -45.25 14.09
CA ASP A 690 -26.01 -45.59 14.10
C ASP A 690 -25.38 -45.14 15.42
N GLU A 691 -24.69 -46.08 16.10
CA GLU A 691 -24.08 -45.85 17.41
C GLU A 691 -23.07 -44.73 17.40
N ARG A 692 -22.28 -44.60 16.32
CA ARG A 692 -21.28 -43.53 16.15
C ARG A 692 -21.93 -42.13 16.06
N VAL A 693 -23.00 -42.04 15.28
CA VAL A 693 -23.75 -40.76 15.10
C VAL A 693 -24.45 -40.40 16.41
N ARG A 694 -25.03 -41.39 17.11
CA ARG A 694 -25.68 -41.15 18.40
C ARG A 694 -24.68 -40.70 19.47
N ASP A 695 -23.46 -41.20 19.45
CA ASP A 695 -22.41 -40.82 20.39
C ASP A 695 -21.97 -39.36 20.23
N ASP A 696 -21.88 -38.90 19.00
CA ASP A 696 -21.57 -37.46 18.71
C ASP A 696 -22.67 -36.51 19.19
N PHE A 697 -23.94 -36.95 19.21
CA PHE A 697 -25.09 -36.12 19.60
C PHE A 697 -25.72 -36.51 20.96
N ARG A 698 -25.00 -37.22 21.84
CA ARG A 698 -25.52 -37.64 23.15
C ARG A 698 -26.09 -36.51 24.02
N SER A 699 -25.48 -35.33 23.95
CA SER A 699 -25.83 -34.16 24.77
C SER A 699 -26.82 -33.23 24.09
N VAL A 700 -27.25 -33.52 22.88
CA VAL A 700 -28.08 -32.65 22.04
C VAL A 700 -29.52 -33.14 22.02
N GLN A 701 -30.47 -32.23 22.08
CA GLN A 701 -31.89 -32.57 21.95
C GLN A 701 -32.24 -32.79 20.46
N MET A 702 -32.38 -34.06 20.08
CA MET A 702 -32.76 -34.46 18.72
C MET A 702 -34.31 -34.39 18.55
N VAL A 703 -34.86 -33.21 18.86
CA VAL A 703 -36.31 -32.93 18.82
C VAL A 703 -36.51 -31.64 18.02
N THR A 704 -37.48 -31.64 17.08
CA THR A 704 -37.87 -30.46 16.33
C THR A 704 -38.54 -29.40 17.21
N TYR A 705 -38.73 -28.18 16.70
CA TYR A 705 -39.48 -27.14 17.39
C TYR A 705 -40.93 -27.56 17.69
N SER A 706 -41.48 -28.48 16.89
CA SER A 706 -42.83 -29.07 17.08
C SER A 706 -42.86 -30.26 18.06
N GLY A 707 -41.73 -30.60 18.69
CA GLY A 707 -41.65 -31.70 19.70
C GLY A 707 -41.58 -33.10 19.11
N ILE A 708 -41.28 -33.26 17.81
CA ILE A 708 -41.18 -34.57 17.14
C ILE A 708 -39.73 -35.07 17.25
N ASN A 709 -39.54 -36.34 17.70
CA ASN A 709 -38.24 -36.99 17.71
C ASN A 709 -37.78 -37.26 16.30
N VAL A 710 -36.55 -36.94 16.02
CA VAL A 710 -35.87 -37.05 14.73
C VAL A 710 -35.11 -38.37 14.66
N THR A 711 -35.35 -39.17 13.62
CA THR A 711 -34.68 -40.46 13.38
C THR A 711 -33.44 -40.32 12.47
N HIS A 712 -33.41 -39.28 11.66
CA HIS A 712 -32.30 -38.99 10.75
C HIS A 712 -32.20 -37.50 10.52
N CYS A 713 -30.98 -37.00 10.29
CA CYS A 713 -30.70 -35.62 9.91
C CYS A 713 -29.78 -35.57 8.67
N ARG A 714 -29.72 -34.48 8.00
CA ARG A 714 -28.88 -34.24 6.82
C ARG A 714 -27.81 -33.21 7.05
#